data_93fe0995b0d147509f2b9d32586f985f
#
_entry.id   93fe0995b0d147509f2b9d32586f985f
#
_cell.length_a   1.000
_cell.length_b   1.000
_cell.length_c   1.000
_cell.angle_alpha   90.00
_cell.angle_beta   90.00
_cell.angle_gamma   90.00
#
_symmetry.space_group_name_H-M   'P 1'
#
loop_
_entity.id
_entity.type
_entity.pdbx_description
1 polymer ?
#
loop_
_entity_poly.entity_id
_entity_poly.type
_entity_poly.pdbx_seq_one_letter_code
_entity_poly.pdbx_strand_id
1 'polypeptide(L)'
;MNTYPAKNIINVAMAGHSGAGKTSLAEAMLYLAGASDRRGKVGEGNTVCDSDPEEIRRKTSVSTAVAPFEWKNKKINLLDTPGLFDFQGGLYEAARAAESVVIVLAGKSGVSVGTEKAFAAAEKRGLSKIFFVNGLCDEGSDFYKVFEDLKASFGPSVCPIVVPYFEDGKADKYINMLEYKAYDYSGGKPVQVDMPNMGTRLEGLRTAIYEAVAETSDELFEKYFSGEEFTPEEVIVGVSQGVKSGTISPVFCGDAMLMRGMEQFMDGLCWLAPSAADKGAEIGVDVDGNPVEIAVKEDAATAAIVFKTVADPFIGKLSYVKVLSGKISTETPLINMRTGNTERVGKTVMMCGKKQEDVKAITAGDIGAIPKLAGVNTGDTLCAPARKVTLDGIAYPTPEMRMAIVPKNKGDEDKVAQGIMRLAEEDPTIRFENNAETKEMVISGMGEQHLDVIVSKLKTKFGVDVTLRNPHVPYRETIRKTVSVQGRHKKQTGGHGQFGDVWIEFSPCDADGLEFAERVVGGAVPKGFFPAVEKGLRECIARGPLAGYPVVGLKATLYDGSYHPVDSSEMAFKTAASIAYKNGMPQANPVLLEPIGELKATVPDANMGDIMGEVNKRRGRVLGMSPAETVGYQTVDAEVPMAEMYDFSTYVRQVTQGRGSFTFDFVRYEEAPQNVAQKVIEAAKANGEID
;
A
#
# COMPACT_ATOMS: atom_id res chain seq x y z
N MET A 1 27.19 5.40 -17.87
CA MET A 1 26.14 6.39 -18.20
C MET A 1 26.68 7.80 -17.94
N ASN A 2 26.35 8.78 -18.79
CA ASN A 2 26.83 10.15 -18.65
C ASN A 2 26.08 10.91 -17.53
N THR A 3 26.70 11.98 -16.98
CA THR A 3 26.03 12.89 -16.08
C THR A 3 25.29 13.95 -16.91
N TYR A 4 24.03 14.22 -16.58
CA TYR A 4 23.17 15.15 -17.29
C TYR A 4 22.73 16.30 -16.37
N PRO A 5 22.61 17.53 -16.89
CA PRO A 5 21.95 18.60 -16.15
C PRO A 5 20.45 18.34 -16.01
N ALA A 6 19.83 18.83 -14.94
CA ALA A 6 18.41 18.57 -14.61
C ALA A 6 17.43 18.83 -15.77
N LYS A 7 17.70 19.83 -16.63
CA LYS A 7 16.90 20.12 -17.84
C LYS A 7 16.92 19.02 -18.90
N ASN A 8 17.87 18.08 -18.81
CA ASN A 8 18.01 16.96 -19.73
C ASN A 8 17.71 15.61 -19.05
N ILE A 9 17.17 15.64 -17.84
CA ILE A 9 16.76 14.45 -17.11
C ILE A 9 15.22 14.40 -17.09
N ILE A 10 14.66 13.27 -17.51
CA ILE A 10 13.23 12.99 -17.48
C ILE A 10 13.03 11.78 -16.55
N ASN A 11 12.27 11.96 -15.47
CA ASN A 11 11.88 10.87 -14.59
C ASN A 11 10.42 10.53 -14.87
N VAL A 12 10.18 9.31 -15.33
CA VAL A 12 8.87 8.89 -15.78
C VAL A 12 8.46 7.57 -15.11
N ALA A 13 7.32 7.57 -14.45
CA ALA A 13 6.68 6.36 -13.95
C ALA A 13 5.83 5.73 -15.06
N MET A 14 5.89 4.40 -15.20
CA MET A 14 5.04 3.66 -16.10
C MET A 14 3.96 2.96 -15.31
N ALA A 15 2.71 3.32 -15.50
CA ALA A 15 1.56 2.85 -14.73
C ALA A 15 0.44 2.31 -15.64
N GLY A 16 -0.58 1.68 -15.04
CA GLY A 16 -1.73 1.13 -15.76
C GLY A 16 -2.10 -0.26 -15.26
N HIS A 17 -3.15 -0.81 -15.80
CA HIS A 17 -3.71 -2.09 -15.38
C HIS A 17 -2.75 -3.28 -15.63
N SER A 18 -2.95 -4.36 -14.89
CA SER A 18 -2.23 -5.62 -15.16
C SER A 18 -2.56 -6.11 -16.57
N GLY A 19 -1.53 -6.56 -17.31
CA GLY A 19 -1.70 -7.02 -18.69
C GLY A 19 -1.74 -5.93 -19.78
N ALA A 20 -1.69 -4.62 -19.43
CA ALA A 20 -1.65 -3.54 -20.41
C ALA A 20 -0.35 -3.46 -21.22
N GLY A 21 0.69 -4.20 -20.81
CA GLY A 21 1.97 -4.27 -21.52
C GLY A 21 3.01 -3.23 -21.08
N LYS A 22 2.93 -2.73 -19.84
CA LYS A 22 3.90 -1.77 -19.25
C LYS A 22 5.35 -2.26 -19.38
N THR A 23 5.63 -3.41 -18.81
CA THR A 23 6.98 -4.01 -18.86
C THR A 23 7.42 -4.30 -20.30
N SER A 24 6.50 -4.73 -21.18
CA SER A 24 6.82 -4.92 -22.61
C SER A 24 7.17 -3.60 -23.29
N LEU A 25 6.51 -2.51 -22.94
CA LEU A 25 6.81 -1.16 -23.42
C LEU A 25 8.18 -0.70 -22.90
N ALA A 26 8.46 -0.91 -21.60
CA ALA A 26 9.76 -0.62 -20.99
C ALA A 26 10.90 -1.35 -21.70
N GLU A 27 10.74 -2.65 -21.94
CA GLU A 27 11.74 -3.48 -22.64
C GLU A 27 11.95 -3.05 -24.10
N ALA A 28 10.89 -2.62 -24.79
CA ALA A 28 10.99 -2.08 -26.14
C ALA A 28 11.78 -0.76 -26.16
N MET A 29 11.53 0.13 -25.20
CA MET A 29 12.26 1.40 -25.05
C MET A 29 13.75 1.16 -24.75
N LEU A 30 14.07 0.26 -23.81
CA LEU A 30 15.44 -0.09 -23.44
C LEU A 30 16.21 -0.69 -24.64
N TYR A 31 15.57 -1.57 -25.38
CA TYR A 31 16.16 -2.17 -26.58
C TYR A 31 16.40 -1.13 -27.68
N LEU A 32 15.43 -0.28 -27.97
CA LEU A 32 15.54 0.76 -28.98
C LEU A 32 16.63 1.78 -28.63
N ALA A 33 16.76 2.13 -27.36
CA ALA A 33 17.81 3.01 -26.86
C ALA A 33 19.20 2.38 -26.80
N GLY A 34 19.33 1.06 -27.07
CA GLY A 34 20.59 0.34 -26.94
C GLY A 34 21.06 0.12 -25.50
N ALA A 35 20.18 0.31 -24.52
CA ALA A 35 20.46 0.05 -23.11
C ALA A 35 20.40 -1.46 -22.78
N SER A 36 19.76 -2.24 -23.64
CA SER A 36 19.73 -3.70 -23.62
C SER A 36 20.07 -4.27 -24.99
N ASP A 37 20.89 -5.30 -25.02
CA ASP A 37 21.31 -6.00 -26.29
C ASP A 37 20.17 -6.84 -26.89
N ARG A 38 19.11 -7.09 -26.09
CA ARG A 38 17.95 -7.87 -26.51
C ARG A 38 16.69 -7.25 -25.93
N ARG A 39 15.58 -7.39 -26.62
CA ARG A 39 14.27 -7.08 -26.08
C ARG A 39 13.80 -8.22 -25.18
N GLY A 40 13.68 -7.95 -23.87
CA GLY A 40 13.15 -8.90 -22.92
C GLY A 40 11.67 -9.18 -23.17
N LYS A 41 11.22 -10.38 -22.78
CA LYS A 41 9.81 -10.80 -22.84
C LYS A 41 9.38 -11.36 -21.49
N VAL A 42 8.30 -10.85 -20.94
CA VAL A 42 7.74 -11.31 -19.66
C VAL A 42 7.46 -12.81 -19.66
N GLY A 43 6.89 -13.33 -20.76
CA GLY A 43 6.59 -14.76 -20.92
C GLY A 43 7.82 -15.67 -20.89
N GLU A 44 8.99 -15.16 -21.29
CA GLU A 44 10.28 -15.86 -21.28
C GLU A 44 11.07 -15.66 -19.98
N GLY A 45 10.62 -14.74 -19.08
CA GLY A 45 11.27 -14.45 -17.81
C GLY A 45 12.68 -13.84 -17.97
N ASN A 46 12.92 -13.08 -19.04
CA ASN A 46 14.23 -12.54 -19.40
C ASN A 46 14.26 -11.02 -19.54
N THR A 47 13.28 -10.33 -18.96
CA THR A 47 13.19 -8.87 -18.93
C THR A 47 14.24 -8.25 -18.00
N VAL A 48 14.60 -7.01 -18.25
CA VAL A 48 15.44 -6.19 -17.38
C VAL A 48 14.66 -5.76 -16.14
N CYS A 49 13.37 -5.40 -16.32
CA CYS A 49 12.53 -4.85 -15.27
C CYS A 49 12.07 -5.92 -14.27
N ASP A 50 11.50 -7.03 -14.74
CA ASP A 50 11.06 -8.13 -13.87
C ASP A 50 12.22 -9.05 -13.52
N SER A 51 12.95 -8.70 -12.50
CA SER A 51 14.21 -9.38 -12.16
C SER A 51 14.17 -10.17 -10.85
N ASP A 52 13.14 -10.00 -10.01
CA ASP A 52 12.93 -10.81 -8.80
C ASP A 52 12.49 -12.22 -9.21
N PRO A 53 12.97 -13.30 -8.55
CA PRO A 53 12.51 -14.67 -8.80
C PRO A 53 10.99 -14.84 -8.76
N GLU A 54 10.28 -14.07 -7.91
CA GLU A 54 8.83 -14.09 -7.84
C GLU A 54 8.18 -13.48 -9.09
N GLU A 55 8.74 -12.41 -9.64
CA GLU A 55 8.29 -11.78 -10.88
C GLU A 55 8.45 -12.74 -12.07
N ILE A 56 9.63 -13.38 -12.17
CA ILE A 56 9.92 -14.36 -13.21
C ILE A 56 8.97 -15.56 -13.13
N ARG A 57 8.77 -16.10 -11.93
CA ARG A 57 7.88 -17.25 -11.68
C ARG A 57 6.41 -16.94 -12.00
N ARG A 58 5.96 -15.76 -11.60
CA ARG A 58 4.56 -15.32 -11.76
C ARG A 58 4.29 -14.67 -13.10
N LYS A 59 5.33 -14.30 -13.84
CA LYS A 59 5.27 -13.53 -15.10
C LYS A 59 4.51 -12.21 -14.92
N THR A 60 4.76 -11.56 -13.80
CA THR A 60 4.15 -10.28 -13.43
C THR A 60 5.04 -9.52 -12.46
N SER A 61 5.09 -8.21 -12.61
CA SER A 61 5.85 -7.32 -11.72
C SER A 61 5.22 -7.30 -10.32
N VAL A 62 6.04 -7.41 -9.28
CA VAL A 62 5.63 -7.31 -7.86
C VAL A 62 6.26 -6.11 -7.15
N SER A 63 7.25 -5.47 -7.76
CA SER A 63 7.89 -4.27 -7.24
C SER A 63 8.27 -3.32 -8.37
N THR A 64 8.48 -2.02 -8.05
CA THR A 64 8.90 -1.02 -9.04
C THR A 64 10.34 -1.29 -9.48
N ALA A 65 10.57 -1.38 -10.78
CA ALA A 65 11.90 -1.46 -11.37
C ALA A 65 12.39 -0.08 -11.83
N VAL A 66 13.70 0.17 -11.68
CA VAL A 66 14.36 1.38 -12.21
C VAL A 66 15.21 0.97 -13.41
N ALA A 67 14.96 1.60 -14.55
CA ALA A 67 15.62 1.26 -15.82
C ALA A 67 15.98 2.53 -16.60
N PRO A 68 17.12 3.19 -16.29
CA PRO A 68 17.57 4.39 -16.98
C PRO A 68 18.14 4.07 -18.35
N PHE A 69 17.91 4.98 -19.30
CA PHE A 69 18.51 4.94 -20.63
C PHE A 69 18.73 6.35 -21.20
N GLU A 70 19.50 6.44 -22.28
CA GLU A 70 19.81 7.71 -22.97
C GLU A 70 19.11 7.74 -24.32
N TRP A 71 18.42 8.85 -24.63
CA TRP A 71 17.78 9.08 -25.92
C TRP A 71 17.87 10.56 -26.31
N LYS A 72 18.34 10.85 -27.52
CA LYS A 72 18.45 12.22 -28.08
C LYS A 72 19.02 13.26 -27.09
N ASN A 73 20.18 12.97 -26.49
CA ASN A 73 20.85 13.80 -25.50
C ASN A 73 20.05 14.05 -24.20
N LYS A 74 19.07 13.23 -23.91
CA LYS A 74 18.37 13.21 -22.62
C LYS A 74 18.61 11.88 -21.92
N LYS A 75 18.62 11.93 -20.61
CA LYS A 75 18.56 10.77 -19.73
C LYS A 75 17.13 10.55 -19.29
N ILE A 76 16.61 9.37 -19.52
CA ILE A 76 15.27 8.97 -19.08
C ILE A 76 15.43 7.95 -17.97
N ASN A 77 14.98 8.29 -16.76
CA ASN A 77 14.86 7.35 -15.66
C ASN A 77 13.47 6.76 -15.71
N LEU A 78 13.33 5.56 -16.25
CA LEU A 78 12.10 4.82 -16.35
C LEU A 78 11.84 4.05 -15.06
N LEU A 79 10.65 4.21 -14.49
CA LEU A 79 10.18 3.52 -13.29
C LEU A 79 9.00 2.61 -13.68
N ASP A 80 9.28 1.33 -13.97
CA ASP A 80 8.24 0.36 -14.33
C ASP A 80 7.53 -0.14 -13.08
N THR A 81 6.20 0.09 -12.98
CA THR A 81 5.42 -0.23 -11.78
C THR A 81 4.54 -1.46 -11.95
N PRO A 82 4.28 -2.22 -10.88
CA PRO A 82 3.33 -3.31 -10.89
C PRO A 82 1.93 -2.86 -11.31
N GLY A 83 1.21 -3.73 -12.03
CA GLY A 83 -0.16 -3.45 -12.47
C GLY A 83 -1.24 -4.10 -11.62
N LEU A 84 -0.90 -5.07 -10.77
CA LEU A 84 -1.82 -5.69 -9.83
C LEU A 84 -2.04 -4.76 -8.62
N PHE A 85 -3.28 -4.65 -8.17
CA PHE A 85 -3.63 -3.80 -7.02
C PHE A 85 -2.97 -4.24 -5.72
N ASP A 86 -2.63 -5.51 -5.62
CA ASP A 86 -1.90 -6.10 -4.50
C ASP A 86 -0.49 -5.50 -4.32
N PHE A 87 0.10 -4.95 -5.39
CA PHE A 87 1.43 -4.33 -5.39
C PHE A 87 1.39 -2.84 -5.72
N GLN A 88 0.24 -2.19 -5.52
CA GLN A 88 0.08 -0.77 -5.87
C GLN A 88 1.01 0.18 -5.08
N GLY A 89 1.62 -0.26 -3.98
CA GLY A 89 2.65 0.50 -3.27
C GLY A 89 3.75 1.01 -4.20
N GLY A 90 4.16 0.20 -5.18
CA GLY A 90 5.15 0.58 -6.18
C GLY A 90 4.75 1.76 -7.06
N LEU A 91 3.46 1.96 -7.35
CA LEU A 91 2.98 3.14 -8.06
C LEU A 91 3.23 4.43 -7.26
N TYR A 92 3.00 4.39 -5.93
CA TYR A 92 3.21 5.56 -5.07
C TYR A 92 4.70 5.88 -4.89
N GLU A 93 5.56 4.84 -4.84
CA GLU A 93 7.02 5.01 -4.87
C GLU A 93 7.49 5.72 -6.14
N ALA A 94 7.05 5.21 -7.29
CA ALA A 94 7.41 5.79 -8.60
C ALA A 94 6.85 7.21 -8.77
N ALA A 95 5.60 7.45 -8.37
CA ALA A 95 4.99 8.77 -8.41
C ALA A 95 5.71 9.79 -7.51
N ARG A 96 6.36 9.34 -6.43
CA ARG A 96 7.17 10.22 -5.58
C ARG A 96 8.48 10.67 -6.25
N ALA A 97 9.02 9.85 -7.12
CA ALA A 97 10.31 10.10 -7.77
C ALA A 97 10.20 10.71 -9.17
N ALA A 98 9.04 10.63 -9.82
CA ALA A 98 8.82 11.08 -11.19
C ALA A 98 8.23 12.49 -11.30
N GLU A 99 8.40 13.13 -12.47
CA GLU A 99 7.69 14.35 -12.89
C GLU A 99 6.51 14.03 -13.80
N SER A 100 6.48 12.84 -14.42
CA SER A 100 5.41 12.42 -15.32
C SER A 100 5.06 10.94 -15.14
N VAL A 101 3.84 10.60 -15.53
CA VAL A 101 3.37 9.20 -15.56
C VAL A 101 2.92 8.84 -16.97
N VAL A 102 3.48 7.78 -17.54
CA VAL A 102 2.96 7.14 -18.75
C VAL A 102 1.95 6.08 -18.33
N ILE A 103 0.68 6.33 -18.64
CA ILE A 103 -0.43 5.43 -18.35
C ILE A 103 -0.65 4.54 -19.56
N VAL A 104 -0.29 3.26 -19.42
CA VAL A 104 -0.37 2.28 -20.51
C VAL A 104 -1.74 1.60 -20.49
N LEU A 105 -2.42 1.62 -21.63
CA LEU A 105 -3.68 0.93 -21.89
C LEU A 105 -3.49 -0.11 -22.96
N ALA A 106 -4.22 -1.23 -22.85
CA ALA A 106 -4.30 -2.18 -23.95
C ALA A 106 -5.36 -1.72 -24.95
N GLY A 107 -5.04 -1.69 -26.23
CA GLY A 107 -5.95 -1.29 -27.32
C GLY A 107 -7.24 -2.10 -27.39
N LYS A 108 -7.24 -3.32 -26.86
CA LYS A 108 -8.39 -4.20 -26.77
C LYS A 108 -9.32 -3.89 -25.59
N SER A 109 -8.76 -3.53 -24.43
CA SER A 109 -9.51 -3.36 -23.18
C SER A 109 -9.89 -1.90 -22.91
N GLY A 110 -9.14 -0.95 -23.44
CA GLY A 110 -9.37 0.48 -23.22
C GLY A 110 -9.16 0.93 -21.77
N VAL A 111 -9.97 1.88 -21.34
CA VAL A 111 -9.94 2.43 -19.96
C VAL A 111 -10.36 1.36 -18.97
N SER A 112 -9.58 1.21 -17.93
CA SER A 112 -9.76 0.21 -16.87
C SER A 112 -9.53 0.83 -15.50
N VAL A 113 -9.87 0.11 -14.43
CA VAL A 113 -9.64 0.57 -13.05
C VAL A 113 -8.17 0.92 -12.79
N GLY A 114 -7.23 0.16 -13.37
CA GLY A 114 -5.82 0.48 -13.27
C GLY A 114 -5.44 1.80 -13.96
N THR A 115 -6.12 2.17 -15.04
CA THR A 115 -6.00 3.47 -15.71
C THR A 115 -6.51 4.60 -14.81
N GLU A 116 -7.69 4.44 -14.23
CA GLU A 116 -8.32 5.40 -13.30
C GLU A 116 -7.43 5.65 -12.08
N LYS A 117 -6.94 4.58 -11.44
CA LYS A 117 -6.05 4.67 -10.26
C LYS A 117 -4.71 5.32 -10.60
N ALA A 118 -4.13 5.02 -11.76
CA ALA A 118 -2.88 5.63 -12.20
C ALA A 118 -3.06 7.13 -12.46
N PHE A 119 -4.17 7.52 -13.09
CA PHE A 119 -4.52 8.91 -13.32
C PHE A 119 -4.71 9.67 -12.01
N ALA A 120 -5.51 9.13 -11.07
CA ALA A 120 -5.74 9.74 -9.76
C ALA A 120 -4.45 9.88 -8.93
N ALA A 121 -3.57 8.88 -8.96
CA ALA A 121 -2.28 8.95 -8.27
C ALA A 121 -1.36 10.04 -8.87
N ALA A 122 -1.36 10.18 -10.20
CA ALA A 122 -0.63 11.23 -10.89
C ALA A 122 -1.19 12.63 -10.55
N GLU A 123 -2.51 12.77 -10.54
CA GLU A 123 -3.20 14.03 -10.25
C GLU A 123 -2.94 14.50 -8.81
N LYS A 124 -3.06 13.58 -7.85
CA LYS A 124 -2.76 13.86 -6.42
C LYS A 124 -1.34 14.39 -6.19
N ARG A 125 -0.38 14.01 -7.05
CA ARG A 125 1.02 14.46 -6.99
C ARG A 125 1.35 15.58 -7.94
N GLY A 126 0.39 16.08 -8.74
CA GLY A 126 0.62 17.11 -9.75
C GLY A 126 1.60 16.68 -10.84
N LEU A 127 1.55 15.39 -11.23
CA LEU A 127 2.40 14.86 -12.30
C LEU A 127 1.75 15.04 -13.67
N SER A 128 2.56 15.23 -14.69
CA SER A 128 2.08 15.19 -16.07
C SER A 128 1.63 13.79 -16.46
N LYS A 129 0.48 13.69 -17.09
CA LYS A 129 -0.16 12.43 -17.49
C LYS A 129 -0.01 12.22 -18.99
N ILE A 130 0.57 11.12 -19.41
CA ILE A 130 0.80 10.74 -20.80
C ILE A 130 0.14 9.37 -21.02
N PHE A 131 -0.73 9.24 -22.01
CA PHE A 131 -1.35 7.96 -22.33
C PHE A 131 -0.60 7.26 -23.46
N PHE A 132 -0.46 5.93 -23.34
CA PHE A 132 0.05 5.07 -24.41
C PHE A 132 -0.89 3.89 -24.64
N VAL A 133 -1.55 3.86 -25.80
CA VAL A 133 -2.43 2.77 -26.22
C VAL A 133 -1.57 1.71 -26.93
N ASN A 134 -1.36 0.59 -26.24
CA ASN A 134 -0.46 -0.50 -26.64
C ASN A 134 -1.22 -1.68 -27.27
N GLY A 135 -0.50 -2.50 -28.07
CA GLY A 135 -1.04 -3.73 -28.64
C GLY A 135 -2.06 -3.48 -29.73
N LEU A 136 -1.87 -2.47 -30.57
CA LEU A 136 -2.81 -2.12 -31.64
C LEU A 136 -2.84 -3.15 -32.79
N CYS A 137 -1.89 -4.07 -32.85
CA CYS A 137 -1.89 -5.17 -33.80
C CYS A 137 -2.60 -6.43 -33.26
N ASP A 138 -3.03 -6.42 -32.01
CA ASP A 138 -3.82 -7.51 -31.43
C ASP A 138 -5.24 -7.50 -32.00
N GLU A 139 -5.80 -8.70 -32.21
CA GLU A 139 -7.17 -8.86 -32.69
C GLU A 139 -8.20 -8.22 -31.74
N GLY A 140 -9.07 -7.37 -32.27
CA GLY A 140 -10.10 -6.66 -31.51
C GLY A 140 -9.61 -5.37 -30.84
N SER A 141 -8.39 -4.89 -31.14
CA SER A 141 -7.92 -3.58 -30.71
C SER A 141 -8.56 -2.46 -31.54
N ASP A 142 -9.01 -1.40 -30.87
CA ASP A 142 -9.61 -0.22 -31.50
C ASP A 142 -9.13 1.06 -30.79
N PHE A 143 -8.16 1.72 -31.39
CA PHE A 143 -7.62 2.98 -30.87
C PHE A 143 -8.67 4.08 -30.74
N TYR A 144 -9.53 4.24 -31.75
CA TYR A 144 -10.47 5.35 -31.77
C TYR A 144 -11.55 5.22 -30.71
N LYS A 145 -12.00 4.00 -30.45
CA LYS A 145 -12.90 3.72 -29.33
C LYS A 145 -12.22 4.03 -27.99
N VAL A 146 -10.98 3.55 -27.80
CA VAL A 146 -10.20 3.83 -26.58
C VAL A 146 -9.97 5.34 -26.39
N PHE A 147 -9.73 6.07 -27.47
CA PHE A 147 -9.56 7.52 -27.41
C PHE A 147 -10.84 8.24 -26.97
N GLU A 148 -12.01 7.87 -27.51
CA GLU A 148 -13.29 8.42 -27.03
C GLU A 148 -13.59 8.06 -25.58
N ASP A 149 -13.29 6.81 -25.16
CA ASP A 149 -13.41 6.38 -23.75
C ASP A 149 -12.49 7.21 -22.82
N LEU A 150 -11.28 7.54 -23.28
CA LEU A 150 -10.35 8.43 -22.55
C LEU A 150 -10.92 9.85 -22.42
N LYS A 151 -11.47 10.42 -23.51
CA LYS A 151 -12.11 11.75 -23.47
C LYS A 151 -13.33 11.76 -22.56
N ALA A 152 -14.14 10.72 -22.60
CA ALA A 152 -15.31 10.59 -21.74
C ALA A 152 -14.92 10.48 -20.24
N SER A 153 -13.80 9.81 -19.93
CA SER A 153 -13.37 9.57 -18.56
C SER A 153 -12.56 10.74 -17.96
N PHE A 154 -11.74 11.42 -18.76
CA PHE A 154 -10.75 12.39 -18.29
C PHE A 154 -10.90 13.78 -18.90
N GLY A 155 -11.90 13.98 -19.76
CA GLY A 155 -12.30 15.29 -20.29
C GLY A 155 -11.50 15.77 -21.51
N PRO A 156 -11.65 17.05 -21.87
CA PRO A 156 -11.08 17.63 -23.09
C PRO A 156 -9.55 17.77 -23.05
N SER A 157 -8.93 17.64 -21.89
CA SER A 157 -7.47 17.63 -21.74
C SER A 157 -6.77 16.52 -22.53
N VAL A 158 -7.51 15.48 -22.91
CA VAL A 158 -7.02 14.32 -23.66
C VAL A 158 -6.77 14.68 -25.12
N CYS A 159 -5.49 14.70 -25.52
CA CYS A 159 -5.01 15.24 -26.79
C CYS A 159 -4.31 14.16 -27.65
N PRO A 160 -4.78 13.86 -28.88
CA PRO A 160 -4.18 12.80 -29.71
C PRO A 160 -2.90 13.30 -30.40
N ILE A 161 -1.75 12.70 -30.07
CA ILE A 161 -0.44 13.11 -30.63
C ILE A 161 0.03 12.14 -31.72
N VAL A 162 -0.08 10.82 -31.49
CA VAL A 162 0.21 9.80 -32.48
C VAL A 162 -1.02 8.91 -32.62
N VAL A 163 -1.50 8.78 -33.84
CA VAL A 163 -2.72 8.00 -34.16
C VAL A 163 -2.42 6.94 -35.22
N PRO A 164 -3.06 5.76 -35.15
CA PRO A 164 -2.87 4.71 -36.15
C PRO A 164 -3.70 4.97 -37.40
N TYR A 165 -3.19 4.52 -38.53
CA TYR A 165 -3.97 4.32 -39.73
C TYR A 165 -4.08 2.82 -40.04
N PHE A 166 -5.29 2.34 -40.09
CA PHE A 166 -5.58 0.94 -40.36
C PHE A 166 -5.76 0.71 -41.87
N GLU A 167 -4.94 -0.15 -42.43
CA GLU A 167 -5.06 -0.62 -43.81
C GLU A 167 -5.26 -2.13 -43.78
N ASP A 168 -6.31 -2.62 -44.39
CA ASP A 168 -6.73 -4.05 -44.37
C ASP A 168 -6.76 -4.64 -42.92
N GLY A 169 -7.19 -3.85 -41.97
CA GLY A 169 -7.27 -4.25 -40.54
C GLY A 169 -5.93 -4.29 -39.78
N LYS A 170 -4.84 -3.83 -40.40
CA LYS A 170 -3.50 -3.75 -39.77
C LYS A 170 -3.12 -2.33 -39.42
N ALA A 171 -2.57 -2.15 -38.23
CA ALA A 171 -2.03 -0.88 -37.76
C ALA A 171 -0.53 -0.79 -38.07
N ASP A 172 -0.17 -0.73 -39.35
CA ASP A 172 1.23 -0.61 -39.78
C ASP A 172 1.70 0.85 -39.96
N LYS A 173 0.74 1.79 -40.12
CA LYS A 173 1.04 3.20 -40.33
C LYS A 173 0.59 4.03 -39.14
N TYR A 174 1.40 5.01 -38.76
CA TYR A 174 1.14 5.92 -37.65
C TYR A 174 1.33 7.36 -38.09
N ILE A 175 0.46 8.24 -37.68
CA ILE A 175 0.44 9.65 -38.01
C ILE A 175 0.82 10.46 -36.77
N ASN A 176 1.86 11.25 -36.89
CA ASN A 176 2.19 12.27 -35.91
C ASN A 176 1.38 13.53 -36.22
N MET A 177 0.42 13.84 -35.37
CA MET A 177 -0.52 14.95 -35.56
C MET A 177 0.12 16.34 -35.38
N LEU A 178 1.22 16.44 -34.62
CA LEU A 178 1.91 17.71 -34.40
C LEU A 178 2.85 18.04 -35.57
N GLU A 179 3.58 17.03 -36.08
CA GLU A 179 4.44 17.22 -37.23
C GLU A 179 3.69 17.16 -38.57
N TYR A 180 2.45 16.62 -38.53
CA TYR A 180 1.64 16.33 -39.72
C TYR A 180 2.37 15.43 -40.72
N LYS A 181 2.92 14.32 -40.18
CA LYS A 181 3.67 13.32 -40.94
C LYS A 181 3.18 11.91 -40.66
N ALA A 182 3.18 11.08 -41.72
CA ALA A 182 2.86 9.66 -41.59
C ALA A 182 4.08 8.77 -41.76
N TYR A 183 4.12 7.68 -41.02
CA TYR A 183 5.22 6.72 -41.01
C TYR A 183 4.68 5.30 -41.15
N ASP A 184 5.33 4.51 -42.03
CA ASP A 184 5.02 3.10 -42.26
C ASP A 184 6.08 2.22 -41.57
N TYR A 185 5.64 1.28 -40.75
CA TYR A 185 6.46 0.32 -39.99
C TYR A 185 6.44 -1.09 -40.56
N SER A 186 5.77 -1.34 -41.69
CA SER A 186 5.68 -2.67 -42.31
C SER A 186 7.04 -3.30 -42.60
N GLY A 187 8.05 -2.50 -42.90
CA GLY A 187 9.44 -2.91 -43.11
C GLY A 187 10.27 -3.05 -41.83
N GLY A 188 9.69 -2.93 -40.64
CA GLY A 188 10.38 -3.08 -39.35
C GLY A 188 11.13 -1.82 -38.86
N LYS A 189 11.30 -0.80 -39.72
CA LYS A 189 11.81 0.52 -39.37
C LYS A 189 10.86 1.57 -39.91
N PRO A 190 10.68 2.71 -39.21
CA PRO A 190 9.80 3.78 -39.70
C PRO A 190 10.32 4.38 -40.99
N VAL A 191 9.47 4.44 -41.98
CA VAL A 191 9.70 5.14 -43.25
C VAL A 191 8.63 6.18 -43.41
N GLN A 192 9.03 7.45 -43.61
CA GLN A 192 8.05 8.50 -43.87
C GLN A 192 7.32 8.24 -45.20
N VAL A 193 6.00 8.34 -45.16
CA VAL A 193 5.11 8.12 -46.31
C VAL A 193 4.19 9.33 -46.49
N ASP A 194 3.49 9.40 -47.61
CA ASP A 194 2.47 10.42 -47.84
C ASP A 194 1.34 10.26 -46.83
N MET A 195 0.71 11.39 -46.48
CA MET A 195 -0.40 11.42 -45.53
C MET A 195 -1.58 10.60 -46.07
N PRO A 196 -2.03 9.56 -45.35
CA PRO A 196 -3.16 8.77 -45.78
C PRO A 196 -4.46 9.55 -45.70
N ASN A 197 -5.42 9.22 -46.58
CA ASN A 197 -6.72 9.85 -46.56
C ASN A 197 -7.60 9.27 -45.43
N MET A 198 -7.80 10.04 -44.37
CA MET A 198 -8.64 9.69 -43.21
C MET A 198 -10.04 10.33 -43.26
N GLY A 199 -10.35 11.09 -44.30
CA GLY A 199 -11.63 11.80 -44.41
C GLY A 199 -11.85 12.79 -43.27
N THR A 200 -13.08 12.89 -42.76
CA THR A 200 -13.48 13.79 -41.68
C THR A 200 -12.86 13.42 -40.31
N ARG A 201 -12.30 12.22 -40.16
CA ARG A 201 -11.66 11.80 -38.89
C ARG A 201 -10.44 12.62 -38.57
N LEU A 202 -9.63 12.97 -39.56
CA LEU A 202 -8.46 13.81 -39.36
C LEU A 202 -8.82 15.21 -38.84
N GLU A 203 -9.90 15.78 -39.34
CA GLU A 203 -10.44 17.05 -38.87
C GLU A 203 -10.89 16.96 -37.42
N GLY A 204 -11.60 15.92 -37.03
CA GLY A 204 -12.03 15.70 -35.64
C GLY A 204 -10.86 15.57 -34.66
N LEU A 205 -9.79 14.86 -35.05
CA LEU A 205 -8.58 14.76 -34.24
C LEU A 205 -7.84 16.12 -34.11
N ARG A 206 -7.79 16.90 -35.20
CA ARG A 206 -7.22 18.26 -35.19
C ARG A 206 -8.02 19.20 -34.28
N THR A 207 -9.36 19.12 -34.33
CA THR A 207 -10.24 19.88 -33.45
C THR A 207 -9.97 19.55 -31.97
N ALA A 208 -9.83 18.27 -31.63
CA ALA A 208 -9.51 17.85 -30.27
C ALA A 208 -8.16 18.41 -29.76
N ILE A 209 -7.15 18.53 -30.66
CA ILE A 209 -5.88 19.20 -30.31
C ILE A 209 -6.10 20.68 -30.08
N TYR A 210 -6.86 21.35 -30.93
CA TYR A 210 -7.11 22.78 -30.82
C TYR A 210 -7.90 23.14 -29.56
N GLU A 211 -8.91 22.32 -29.20
CA GLU A 211 -9.66 22.46 -27.96
C GLU A 211 -8.73 22.36 -26.75
N ALA A 212 -7.86 21.35 -26.70
CA ALA A 212 -6.91 21.16 -25.63
C ALA A 212 -5.88 22.32 -25.55
N VAL A 213 -5.40 22.82 -26.67
CA VAL A 213 -4.45 23.97 -26.74
C VAL A 213 -5.13 25.26 -26.30
N ALA A 214 -6.40 25.49 -26.70
CA ALA A 214 -7.15 26.67 -26.30
C ALA A 214 -7.25 26.80 -24.77
N GLU A 215 -7.33 25.69 -24.03
CA GLU A 215 -7.41 25.70 -22.56
C GLU A 215 -6.09 26.06 -21.86
N THR A 216 -4.96 26.20 -22.61
CA THR A 216 -3.65 26.43 -22.00
C THR A 216 -3.36 27.90 -21.66
N SER A 217 -4.03 28.86 -22.30
CA SER A 217 -3.91 30.29 -22.01
C SER A 217 -5.11 31.11 -22.50
N ASP A 218 -5.39 32.23 -21.83
CA ASP A 218 -6.51 33.12 -22.19
C ASP A 218 -6.39 33.64 -23.64
N GLU A 219 -5.18 33.89 -24.11
CA GLU A 219 -4.92 34.36 -25.49
C GLU A 219 -5.31 33.31 -26.53
N LEU A 220 -4.92 32.04 -26.30
CA LEU A 220 -5.26 30.95 -27.21
C LEU A 220 -6.75 30.61 -27.12
N PHE A 221 -7.36 30.76 -25.96
CA PHE A 221 -8.80 30.59 -25.76
C PHE A 221 -9.59 31.63 -26.60
N GLU A 222 -9.26 32.92 -26.48
CA GLU A 222 -9.91 33.96 -27.24
C GLU A 222 -9.75 33.76 -28.77
N LYS A 223 -8.55 33.36 -29.21
CA LYS A 223 -8.24 33.09 -30.60
C LYS A 223 -9.09 31.93 -31.15
N TYR A 224 -9.24 30.84 -30.39
CA TYR A 224 -10.08 29.69 -30.77
C TYR A 224 -11.56 30.08 -30.92
N PHE A 225 -12.10 30.84 -29.97
CA PHE A 225 -13.51 31.24 -30.00
C PHE A 225 -13.80 32.35 -31.01
N SER A 226 -12.79 33.15 -31.43
CA SER A 226 -12.93 34.08 -32.55
C SER A 226 -12.95 33.41 -33.93
N GLY A 227 -12.65 32.09 -33.97
CA GLY A 227 -12.61 31.30 -35.21
C GLY A 227 -11.30 31.52 -36.01
N GLU A 228 -10.25 32.06 -35.37
CA GLU A 228 -8.93 32.16 -35.97
C GLU A 228 -8.18 30.83 -35.86
N GLU A 229 -7.50 30.42 -36.95
CA GLU A 229 -6.68 29.22 -36.94
C GLU A 229 -5.38 29.40 -36.14
N PHE A 230 -4.98 28.36 -35.39
CA PHE A 230 -3.68 28.33 -34.76
C PHE A 230 -2.56 28.09 -35.79
N THR A 231 -1.44 28.74 -35.62
CA THR A 231 -0.23 28.42 -36.36
C THR A 231 0.36 27.09 -35.85
N PRO A 232 1.13 26.35 -36.66
CA PRO A 232 1.79 25.12 -36.21
C PRO A 232 2.67 25.33 -34.97
N GLU A 233 3.34 26.50 -34.86
CA GLU A 233 4.18 26.85 -33.72
C GLU A 233 3.35 27.05 -32.44
N GLU A 234 2.20 27.69 -32.52
CA GLU A 234 1.28 27.88 -31.38
C GLU A 234 0.75 26.53 -30.87
N VAL A 235 0.38 25.62 -31.77
CA VAL A 235 -0.05 24.27 -31.40
C VAL A 235 1.07 23.54 -30.69
N ILE A 236 2.26 23.55 -31.23
CA ILE A 236 3.42 22.85 -30.67
C ILE A 236 3.77 23.39 -29.27
N VAL A 237 3.85 24.72 -29.14
CA VAL A 237 4.16 25.37 -27.86
C VAL A 237 3.04 25.15 -26.85
N GLY A 238 1.78 25.30 -27.28
CA GLY A 238 0.61 25.08 -26.42
C GLY A 238 0.55 23.65 -25.86
N VAL A 239 0.70 22.63 -26.73
CA VAL A 239 0.75 21.23 -26.28
C VAL A 239 1.92 21.01 -25.31
N SER A 240 3.13 21.50 -25.63
CA SER A 240 4.30 21.31 -24.76
C SER A 240 4.11 21.97 -23.39
N GLN A 241 3.61 23.19 -23.34
CA GLN A 241 3.31 23.90 -22.09
C GLN A 241 2.19 23.23 -21.31
N GLY A 242 1.10 22.83 -22.00
CA GLY A 242 -0.02 22.13 -21.38
C GLY A 242 0.36 20.78 -20.78
N VAL A 243 1.23 20.02 -21.44
CA VAL A 243 1.75 18.75 -20.87
C VAL A 243 2.61 19.01 -19.65
N LYS A 244 3.52 19.99 -19.69
CA LYS A 244 4.40 20.33 -18.57
C LYS A 244 3.65 20.86 -17.36
N SER A 245 2.59 21.64 -17.58
CA SER A 245 1.71 22.13 -16.51
C SER A 245 0.72 21.07 -16.01
N GLY A 246 0.54 19.98 -16.75
CA GLY A 246 -0.43 18.90 -16.44
C GLY A 246 -1.86 19.19 -16.91
N THR A 247 -2.09 20.28 -17.68
CA THR A 247 -3.40 20.63 -18.25
C THR A 247 -3.74 19.83 -19.51
N ILE A 248 -2.71 19.37 -20.26
CA ILE A 248 -2.90 18.47 -21.41
C ILE A 248 -2.37 17.09 -21.08
N SER A 249 -3.14 16.08 -21.46
CA SER A 249 -2.80 14.65 -21.36
C SER A 249 -2.65 14.08 -22.79
N PRO A 250 -1.41 14.01 -23.33
CA PRO A 250 -1.17 13.55 -24.70
C PRO A 250 -1.39 12.05 -24.82
N VAL A 251 -1.99 11.63 -25.93
CA VAL A 251 -2.24 10.21 -26.26
C VAL A 251 -1.31 9.78 -27.39
N PHE A 252 -0.48 8.81 -27.10
CA PHE A 252 0.34 8.06 -28.04
C PHE A 252 -0.21 6.67 -28.23
N CYS A 253 0.22 6.01 -29.29
CA CYS A 253 -0.16 4.64 -29.54
C CYS A 253 0.94 3.85 -30.27
N GLY A 254 0.84 2.55 -30.21
CA GLY A 254 1.79 1.67 -30.86
C GLY A 254 1.60 0.21 -30.50
N ASP A 255 2.62 -0.57 -30.83
CA ASP A 255 2.73 -1.98 -30.46
C ASP A 255 4.16 -2.26 -29.99
N ALA A 256 4.31 -2.41 -28.68
CA ALA A 256 5.61 -2.66 -28.06
C ALA A 256 6.21 -4.02 -28.47
N MET A 257 5.36 -5.02 -28.74
CA MET A 257 5.82 -6.35 -29.16
C MET A 257 6.30 -6.38 -30.62
N LEU A 258 5.74 -5.54 -31.47
CA LEU A 258 6.12 -5.42 -32.89
C LEU A 258 7.01 -4.20 -33.16
N MET A 259 7.36 -3.42 -32.11
CA MET A 259 8.20 -2.22 -32.21
C MET A 259 7.60 -1.10 -33.08
N ARG A 260 6.26 -1.06 -33.21
CA ARG A 260 5.57 -0.08 -34.07
C ARG A 260 5.20 1.15 -33.26
N GLY A 261 5.45 2.34 -33.81
CA GLY A 261 5.18 3.62 -33.15
C GLY A 261 6.16 3.98 -32.01
N MET A 262 7.17 3.15 -31.76
CA MET A 262 8.06 3.29 -30.60
C MET A 262 8.97 4.51 -30.70
N GLU A 263 9.60 4.75 -31.87
CA GLU A 263 10.45 5.94 -32.09
C GLU A 263 9.67 7.23 -31.89
N GLN A 264 8.45 7.30 -32.43
CA GLN A 264 7.60 8.48 -32.30
C GLN A 264 7.18 8.72 -30.85
N PHE A 265 6.91 7.64 -30.08
CA PHE A 265 6.62 7.75 -28.66
C PHE A 265 7.85 8.25 -27.87
N MET A 266 9.02 7.66 -28.08
CA MET A 266 10.24 8.06 -27.38
C MET A 266 10.67 9.49 -27.73
N ASP A 267 10.51 9.90 -28.97
CA ASP A 267 10.76 11.27 -29.41
C ASP A 267 9.76 12.23 -28.76
N GLY A 268 8.48 11.88 -28.78
CA GLY A 268 7.41 12.65 -28.14
C GLY A 268 7.62 12.76 -26.63
N LEU A 269 8.03 11.69 -25.96
CA LEU A 269 8.36 11.71 -24.54
C LEU A 269 9.50 12.69 -24.23
N CYS A 270 10.59 12.66 -25.02
CA CYS A 270 11.70 13.60 -24.87
C CYS A 270 11.31 15.05 -25.06
N TRP A 271 10.29 15.30 -25.84
CA TRP A 271 9.91 16.64 -26.24
C TRP A 271 8.79 17.22 -25.38
N LEU A 272 7.79 16.40 -24.98
CA LEU A 272 6.61 16.83 -24.24
C LEU A 272 6.73 16.62 -22.72
N ALA A 273 7.37 15.53 -22.28
CA ALA A 273 7.47 15.26 -20.85
C ALA A 273 8.30 16.32 -20.13
N PRO A 274 7.87 16.77 -18.95
CA PRO A 274 8.66 17.69 -18.14
C PRO A 274 10.01 17.08 -17.78
N SER A 275 11.05 17.89 -17.87
CA SER A 275 12.34 17.56 -17.27
C SER A 275 12.29 17.76 -15.74
N ALA A 276 13.28 17.23 -15.04
CA ALA A 276 13.41 17.44 -13.60
C ALA A 276 13.49 18.95 -13.23
N ALA A 277 13.98 19.80 -14.14
CA ALA A 277 14.02 21.24 -13.93
C ALA A 277 12.69 21.96 -14.18
N ASP A 278 11.80 21.40 -15.00
CA ASP A 278 10.53 22.03 -15.36
C ASP A 278 9.51 22.01 -14.20
N LYS A 279 9.62 21.08 -13.24
CA LYS A 279 8.70 20.99 -12.09
C LYS A 279 8.83 22.18 -11.13
N GLY A 280 9.91 22.93 -11.21
CA GLY A 280 10.19 24.04 -10.29
C GLY A 280 10.72 23.55 -8.94
N ALA A 281 10.36 24.26 -7.86
CA ALA A 281 10.79 23.94 -6.51
C ALA A 281 9.78 23.07 -5.78
N GLU A 282 10.26 22.16 -4.94
CA GLU A 282 9.45 21.41 -3.98
C GLU A 282 9.47 22.14 -2.62
N ILE A 283 8.36 22.10 -1.91
CA ILE A 283 8.26 22.65 -0.57
C ILE A 283 8.58 21.57 0.45
N GLY A 284 9.60 21.80 1.26
CA GLY A 284 9.89 21.00 2.45
C GLY A 284 9.59 21.77 3.72
N VAL A 285 9.87 21.19 4.87
CA VAL A 285 9.67 21.78 6.20
C VAL A 285 10.99 21.76 6.95
N ASP A 286 11.40 22.90 7.53
CA ASP A 286 12.60 22.97 8.36
C ASP A 286 12.38 22.39 9.79
N VAL A 287 13.40 22.45 10.63
CA VAL A 287 13.32 21.95 12.01
C VAL A 287 12.37 22.72 12.91
N ASP A 288 12.03 23.95 12.52
CA ASP A 288 11.12 24.84 13.26
C ASP A 288 9.67 24.78 12.73
N GLY A 289 9.43 23.95 11.72
CA GLY A 289 8.10 23.77 11.11
C GLY A 289 7.77 24.76 10.00
N ASN A 290 8.73 25.57 9.55
CA ASN A 290 8.48 26.54 8.48
C ASN A 290 8.65 25.92 7.10
N PRO A 291 7.84 26.32 6.09
CA PRO A 291 8.03 25.87 4.72
C PRO A 291 9.33 26.41 4.12
N VAL A 292 10.06 25.52 3.45
CA VAL A 292 11.32 25.84 2.78
C VAL A 292 11.25 25.41 1.33
N GLU A 293 11.52 26.33 0.43
CA GLU A 293 11.58 26.07 -1.01
C GLU A 293 12.89 25.36 -1.41
N ILE A 294 12.78 24.24 -2.11
CA ILE A 294 13.88 23.39 -2.55
C ILE A 294 13.90 23.40 -4.08
N ALA A 295 14.68 24.29 -4.64
CA ALA A 295 14.85 24.39 -6.09
C ALA A 295 15.81 23.30 -6.62
N VAL A 296 15.54 22.83 -7.83
CA VAL A 296 16.38 21.83 -8.51
C VAL A 296 17.64 22.51 -9.04
N LYS A 297 18.66 22.62 -8.18
CA LYS A 297 19.95 23.25 -8.49
C LYS A 297 21.10 22.40 -7.97
N GLU A 298 22.10 22.17 -8.83
CA GLU A 298 23.25 21.28 -8.50
C GLU A 298 24.21 21.92 -7.47
N ASP A 299 24.33 23.24 -7.45
CA ASP A 299 25.19 24.01 -6.56
C ASP A 299 24.57 24.34 -5.19
N ALA A 300 23.31 23.94 -4.97
CA ALA A 300 22.62 24.17 -3.72
C ALA A 300 22.96 23.08 -2.67
N ALA A 301 22.56 23.31 -1.42
CA ALA A 301 22.68 22.29 -0.37
C ALA A 301 21.83 21.04 -0.71
N THR A 302 22.42 19.87 -0.49
CA THR A 302 21.81 18.60 -0.84
C THR A 302 20.51 18.33 -0.08
N ALA A 303 19.48 17.95 -0.80
CA ALA A 303 18.25 17.38 -0.28
C ALA A 303 17.78 16.26 -1.22
N ALA A 304 17.49 15.10 -0.67
CA ALA A 304 17.05 13.92 -1.42
C ALA A 304 16.00 13.14 -0.65
N ILE A 305 15.11 12.48 -1.37
CA ILE A 305 14.12 11.55 -0.83
C ILE A 305 14.51 10.12 -1.17
N VAL A 306 14.40 9.24 -0.20
CA VAL A 306 14.51 7.78 -0.42
C VAL A 306 13.14 7.27 -0.82
N PHE A 307 12.95 6.94 -2.09
CA PHE A 307 11.64 6.53 -2.59
C PHE A 307 11.46 5.01 -2.65
N LYS A 308 12.56 4.23 -2.55
CA LYS A 308 12.54 2.77 -2.56
C LYS A 308 13.75 2.20 -1.83
N THR A 309 13.54 1.08 -1.14
CA THR A 309 14.61 0.29 -0.51
C THR A 309 14.52 -1.15 -0.99
N VAL A 310 15.67 -1.77 -1.25
CA VAL A 310 15.78 -3.20 -1.61
C VAL A 310 16.84 -3.84 -0.72
N ALA A 311 16.52 -4.98 -0.12
CA ALA A 311 17.49 -5.79 0.62
C ALA A 311 18.09 -6.85 -0.32
N ASP A 312 19.26 -6.56 -0.86
CA ASP A 312 19.99 -7.50 -1.70
C ASP A 312 20.88 -8.42 -0.83
N PRO A 313 20.85 -9.76 -1.04
CA PRO A 313 21.63 -10.70 -0.24
C PRO A 313 23.16 -10.49 -0.33
N PHE A 314 23.66 -9.92 -1.43
CA PHE A 314 25.08 -9.74 -1.69
C PHE A 314 25.57 -8.32 -1.42
N ILE A 315 24.78 -7.33 -1.80
CA ILE A 315 25.11 -5.90 -1.68
C ILE A 315 24.69 -5.35 -0.31
N GLY A 316 23.71 -5.99 0.32
CA GLY A 316 23.02 -5.51 1.51
C GLY A 316 21.89 -4.53 1.16
N LYS A 317 21.56 -3.61 2.07
CA LYS A 317 20.50 -2.62 1.86
C LYS A 317 20.89 -1.62 0.78
N LEU A 318 20.06 -1.48 -0.22
CA LEU A 318 20.21 -0.54 -1.34
C LEU A 318 19.07 0.49 -1.25
N SER A 319 19.41 1.76 -1.04
CA SER A 319 18.46 2.86 -0.94
C SER A 319 18.43 3.65 -2.25
N TYR A 320 17.31 3.61 -2.97
CA TYR A 320 17.09 4.42 -4.17
C TYR A 320 16.68 5.82 -3.78
N VAL A 321 17.38 6.79 -4.32
CA VAL A 321 17.19 8.20 -3.98
C VAL A 321 16.86 9.03 -5.23
N LYS A 322 15.95 9.99 -5.06
CA LYS A 322 15.74 11.11 -5.96
C LYS A 322 16.42 12.32 -5.31
N VAL A 323 17.44 12.88 -5.98
CA VAL A 323 18.10 14.10 -5.52
C VAL A 323 17.30 15.30 -6.01
N LEU A 324 16.75 16.10 -5.09
CA LEU A 324 15.99 17.30 -5.43
C LEU A 324 16.89 18.51 -5.58
N SER A 325 17.89 18.67 -4.73
CA SER A 325 18.87 19.75 -4.84
C SER A 325 20.26 19.26 -4.46
N GLY A 326 21.29 19.96 -4.92
CA GLY A 326 22.68 19.61 -4.68
C GLY A 326 23.11 18.37 -5.44
N LYS A 327 24.04 17.62 -4.85
CA LYS A 327 24.54 16.35 -5.39
C LYS A 327 24.98 15.42 -4.27
N ILE A 328 24.90 14.12 -4.51
CA ILE A 328 25.38 13.08 -3.62
C ILE A 328 26.54 12.38 -4.31
N SER A 329 27.71 12.36 -3.66
CA SER A 329 28.92 11.67 -4.09
C SER A 329 29.51 10.87 -2.94
N THR A 330 30.58 10.11 -3.21
CA THR A 330 31.31 9.38 -2.17
C THR A 330 31.74 10.32 -1.05
N GLU A 331 31.59 9.86 0.20
CA GLU A 331 31.89 10.58 1.45
C GLU A 331 31.04 11.82 1.74
N THR A 332 30.00 12.10 0.91
CA THR A 332 29.04 13.17 1.25
C THR A 332 28.37 12.86 2.60
N PRO A 333 28.49 13.73 3.61
CA PRO A 333 27.77 13.56 4.87
C PRO A 333 26.30 13.95 4.66
N LEU A 334 25.39 13.05 5.01
CA LEU A 334 23.95 13.27 4.93
C LEU A 334 23.32 13.06 6.29
N ILE A 335 22.39 13.91 6.69
CA ILE A 335 21.56 13.71 7.87
C ILE A 335 20.26 13.05 7.42
N ASN A 336 19.93 11.93 8.07
CA ASN A 336 18.61 11.33 7.98
C ASN A 336 17.67 12.09 8.92
N MET A 337 16.69 12.80 8.38
CA MET A 337 15.80 13.67 9.15
C MET A 337 14.90 12.91 10.13
N ARG A 338 14.56 11.64 9.84
CA ARG A 338 13.75 10.81 10.75
C ARG A 338 14.53 10.39 12.00
N THR A 339 15.81 10.02 11.87
CA THR A 339 16.62 9.51 12.99
C THR A 339 17.52 10.56 13.61
N GLY A 340 17.79 11.66 12.91
CA GLY A 340 18.79 12.67 13.27
C GLY A 340 20.25 12.22 13.09
N ASN A 341 20.48 10.99 12.64
CA ASN A 341 21.82 10.44 12.48
C ASN A 341 22.49 10.91 11.20
N THR A 342 23.81 10.97 11.23
CA THR A 342 24.62 11.24 10.04
C THR A 342 24.95 9.93 9.35
N GLU A 343 24.56 9.84 8.08
CA GLU A 343 24.89 8.74 7.17
C GLU A 343 26.06 9.15 6.27
N ARG A 344 26.99 8.24 6.05
CA ARG A 344 28.13 8.45 5.14
C ARG A 344 27.95 7.64 3.87
N VAL A 345 28.03 8.31 2.74
CA VAL A 345 27.92 7.68 1.42
C VAL A 345 29.21 6.97 1.05
N GLY A 346 29.21 5.64 1.06
CA GLY A 346 30.37 4.85 0.68
C GLY A 346 30.60 4.86 -0.83
N LYS A 347 29.55 4.72 -1.61
CA LYS A 347 29.55 4.87 -3.06
C LYS A 347 28.15 5.22 -3.59
N THR A 348 28.11 5.72 -4.80
CA THR A 348 26.88 5.99 -5.55
C THR A 348 26.82 5.11 -6.79
N VAL A 349 25.63 4.60 -7.09
CA VAL A 349 25.40 3.68 -8.19
C VAL A 349 24.18 4.05 -9.01
N MET A 350 24.19 3.71 -10.28
CA MET A 350 23.04 3.68 -11.15
C MET A 350 22.59 2.22 -11.30
N MET A 351 21.29 2.01 -11.18
CA MET A 351 20.71 0.67 -11.32
C MET A 351 19.88 0.60 -12.61
N CYS A 352 20.04 -0.48 -13.36
CA CYS A 352 19.21 -0.84 -14.51
C CYS A 352 18.75 -2.29 -14.30
N GLY A 353 17.56 -2.47 -13.75
CA GLY A 353 17.14 -3.75 -13.20
C GLY A 353 18.14 -4.24 -12.13
N LYS A 354 18.74 -5.41 -12.33
CA LYS A 354 19.81 -5.94 -11.45
C LYS A 354 21.22 -5.40 -11.77
N LYS A 355 21.42 -4.82 -12.96
CA LYS A 355 22.72 -4.31 -13.35
C LYS A 355 23.07 -3.05 -12.58
N GLN A 356 24.21 -3.07 -11.90
CA GLN A 356 24.75 -1.94 -11.15
C GLN A 356 25.92 -1.33 -11.94
N GLU A 357 25.94 -0.01 -12.04
CA GLU A 357 27.04 0.78 -12.61
C GLU A 357 27.46 1.84 -11.59
N ASP A 358 28.75 1.87 -11.22
CA ASP A 358 29.27 2.88 -10.30
C ASP A 358 29.30 4.25 -10.99
N VAL A 359 28.78 5.28 -10.31
CA VAL A 359 28.77 6.67 -10.81
C VAL A 359 29.49 7.60 -9.84
N LYS A 360 30.06 8.70 -10.34
CA LYS A 360 30.79 9.64 -9.51
C LYS A 360 29.90 10.43 -8.55
N ALA A 361 28.69 10.74 -9.02
CA ALA A 361 27.70 11.46 -8.22
C ALA A 361 26.30 11.25 -8.81
N ILE A 362 25.29 11.44 -7.97
CA ILE A 362 23.87 11.61 -8.34
C ILE A 362 23.57 13.10 -8.20
N THR A 363 23.22 13.77 -9.29
CA THR A 363 23.02 15.23 -9.32
C THR A 363 21.56 15.62 -9.12
N ALA A 364 21.30 16.91 -8.87
CA ALA A 364 19.94 17.44 -8.73
C ALA A 364 19.06 17.08 -9.92
N GLY A 365 17.87 16.57 -9.65
CA GLY A 365 16.91 16.08 -10.63
C GLY A 365 17.09 14.61 -10.99
N ASP A 366 18.20 13.96 -10.61
CA ASP A 366 18.50 12.59 -11.01
C ASP A 366 18.08 11.54 -9.97
N ILE A 367 17.93 10.31 -10.45
CA ILE A 367 17.67 9.11 -9.64
C ILE A 367 18.92 8.23 -9.66
N GLY A 368 19.28 7.73 -8.48
CA GLY A 368 20.34 6.75 -8.32
C GLY A 368 20.13 5.93 -7.06
N ALA A 369 21.12 5.14 -6.67
CA ALA A 369 21.03 4.35 -5.45
C ALA A 369 22.33 4.42 -4.61
N ILE A 370 22.16 4.23 -3.30
CA ILE A 370 23.26 4.26 -2.34
C ILE A 370 23.23 2.94 -1.58
N PRO A 371 24.26 2.10 -1.71
CA PRO A 371 24.36 0.86 -0.96
C PRO A 371 24.74 1.10 0.51
N LYS A 372 24.26 0.18 1.38
CA LYS A 372 24.72 0.04 2.78
C LYS A 372 24.38 1.19 3.73
N LEU A 373 23.31 1.93 3.46
CA LEU A 373 22.75 2.87 4.44
C LEU A 373 21.83 2.11 5.40
N ALA A 374 22.38 1.64 6.52
CA ALA A 374 21.67 0.73 7.43
C ALA A 374 20.48 1.40 8.16
N GLY A 375 20.62 2.68 8.54
CA GLY A 375 19.59 3.43 9.28
C GLY A 375 18.52 4.10 8.41
N VAL A 376 18.59 3.95 7.10
CA VAL A 376 17.74 4.66 6.14
C VAL A 376 16.60 3.76 5.64
N ASN A 377 15.37 4.27 5.66
CA ASN A 377 14.17 3.59 5.20
C ASN A 377 13.52 4.34 4.02
N THR A 378 12.63 3.66 3.33
CA THR A 378 11.80 4.28 2.29
C THR A 378 10.94 5.39 2.91
N GLY A 379 10.92 6.55 2.24
CA GLY A 379 10.26 7.77 2.73
C GLY A 379 11.17 8.71 3.54
N ASP A 380 12.39 8.28 3.89
CA ASP A 380 13.33 9.13 4.63
C ASP A 380 13.87 10.28 3.76
N THR A 381 13.99 11.46 4.36
CA THR A 381 14.71 12.59 3.77
C THR A 381 16.18 12.55 4.19
N LEU A 382 17.06 12.66 3.21
CA LEU A 382 18.51 12.80 3.39
C LEU A 382 18.92 14.21 2.98
N CYS A 383 19.52 14.98 3.89
CA CYS A 383 19.90 16.35 3.60
C CYS A 383 21.31 16.68 4.09
N ALA A 384 21.90 17.74 3.52
CA ALA A 384 23.17 18.27 3.96
C ALA A 384 23.07 18.81 5.42
N PRO A 385 24.11 18.64 6.28
CA PRO A 385 24.11 19.16 7.64
C PRO A 385 23.83 20.66 7.75
N ALA A 386 24.22 21.42 6.74
CA ALA A 386 24.03 22.87 6.68
C ALA A 386 22.57 23.29 6.40
N ARG A 387 21.71 22.38 5.92
CA ARG A 387 20.32 22.67 5.58
C ARG A 387 19.43 21.49 5.93
N LYS A 388 18.96 21.48 7.16
CA LYS A 388 18.06 20.45 7.68
C LYS A 388 16.64 20.74 7.21
N VAL A 389 16.10 19.85 6.39
CA VAL A 389 14.76 19.97 5.81
C VAL A 389 14.14 18.58 5.69
N THR A 390 12.85 18.46 5.97
CA THR A 390 12.07 17.27 5.78
C THR A 390 11.17 17.44 4.56
N LEU A 391 11.20 16.47 3.65
CA LEU A 391 10.37 16.40 2.46
C LEU A 391 9.12 15.57 2.76
N ASP A 392 8.06 15.78 1.97
CA ASP A 392 6.89 14.90 2.01
C ASP A 392 7.29 13.45 1.76
N GLY A 393 6.84 12.57 2.63
CA GLY A 393 7.01 11.14 2.48
C GLY A 393 6.13 10.54 1.39
N ILE A 394 5.97 9.22 1.42
CA ILE A 394 5.10 8.48 0.52
C ILE A 394 3.84 8.09 1.29
N ALA A 395 2.67 8.54 0.81
CA ALA A 395 1.38 8.14 1.37
C ALA A 395 0.95 6.80 0.79
N TYR A 396 1.38 5.70 1.42
CA TYR A 396 1.00 4.36 1.00
C TYR A 396 -0.48 4.07 1.29
N PRO A 397 -1.14 3.24 0.47
CA PRO A 397 -2.46 2.74 0.79
C PRO A 397 -2.41 1.83 2.03
N THR A 398 -3.49 1.82 2.79
CA THR A 398 -3.63 0.96 3.96
C THR A 398 -3.82 -0.50 3.53
N PRO A 399 -3.11 -1.46 4.13
CA PRO A 399 -3.32 -2.87 3.85
C PRO A 399 -4.70 -3.33 4.37
N GLU A 400 -5.46 -3.99 3.50
CA GLU A 400 -6.86 -4.39 3.75
C GLU A 400 -7.01 -5.86 4.17
N MET A 401 -6.00 -6.71 3.94
CA MET A 401 -6.05 -8.13 4.25
C MET A 401 -5.16 -8.46 5.43
N ARG A 402 -5.74 -9.10 6.45
CA ARG A 402 -5.07 -9.43 7.71
C ARG A 402 -5.14 -10.93 7.96
N MET A 403 -3.98 -11.59 8.19
CA MET A 403 -3.87 -13.03 8.40
C MET A 403 -2.91 -13.34 9.55
N ALA A 404 -3.22 -14.38 10.31
CA ALA A 404 -2.27 -14.97 11.25
C ALA A 404 -1.24 -15.81 10.48
N ILE A 405 0.04 -15.62 10.82
CA ILE A 405 1.15 -16.34 10.20
C ILE A 405 1.71 -17.35 11.20
N VAL A 406 1.74 -18.62 10.82
CA VAL A 406 2.12 -19.74 11.68
C VAL A 406 3.33 -20.44 11.09
N PRO A 407 4.47 -20.49 11.80
CA PRO A 407 5.60 -21.32 11.40
C PRO A 407 5.21 -22.79 11.34
N LYS A 408 5.68 -23.51 10.32
CA LYS A 408 5.48 -24.97 10.25
C LYS A 408 6.34 -25.72 11.27
N ASN A 409 7.51 -25.19 11.59
CA ASN A 409 8.41 -25.78 12.59
C ASN A 409 8.39 -24.96 13.87
N LYS A 410 8.25 -25.60 15.01
CA LYS A 410 8.37 -24.95 16.32
C LYS A 410 9.77 -24.39 16.50
N GLY A 411 9.87 -23.16 16.98
CA GLY A 411 11.14 -22.44 17.21
C GLY A 411 11.62 -21.58 16.07
N ASP A 412 10.87 -21.49 14.95
CA ASP A 412 11.17 -20.58 13.84
C ASP A 412 10.47 -19.20 13.99
N GLU A 413 9.74 -18.96 15.11
CA GLU A 413 8.95 -17.74 15.35
C GLU A 413 9.80 -16.46 15.20
N ASP A 414 10.98 -16.45 15.84
CA ASP A 414 11.88 -15.28 15.78
C ASP A 414 12.43 -15.05 14.37
N LYS A 415 12.73 -16.11 13.64
CA LYS A 415 13.20 -16.00 12.24
C LYS A 415 12.10 -15.47 11.32
N VAL A 416 10.86 -15.92 11.52
CA VAL A 416 9.68 -15.43 10.79
C VAL A 416 9.50 -13.95 11.06
N ALA A 417 9.49 -13.53 12.33
CA ALA A 417 9.37 -12.13 12.72
C ALA A 417 10.46 -11.25 12.09
N GLN A 418 11.73 -11.69 12.18
CA GLN A 418 12.86 -10.98 11.56
C GLN A 418 12.75 -10.93 10.03
N GLY A 419 12.32 -12.03 9.40
CA GLY A 419 12.11 -12.08 7.97
C GLY A 419 11.04 -11.10 7.52
N ILE A 420 9.89 -11.04 8.20
CA ILE A 420 8.80 -10.11 7.89
C ILE A 420 9.25 -8.66 8.11
N MET A 421 9.94 -8.35 9.19
CA MET A 421 10.44 -6.99 9.45
C MET A 421 11.38 -6.51 8.33
N ARG A 422 12.25 -7.39 7.82
CA ARG A 422 13.11 -7.07 6.67
C ARG A 422 12.33 -6.89 5.37
N LEU A 423 11.29 -7.70 5.13
CA LEU A 423 10.40 -7.50 3.97
C LEU A 423 9.59 -6.21 4.09
N ALA A 424 9.17 -5.82 5.29
CA ALA A 424 8.49 -4.55 5.54
C ALA A 424 9.41 -3.31 5.35
N GLU A 425 10.74 -3.47 5.45
CA GLU A 425 11.67 -2.42 5.05
C GLU A 425 11.71 -2.23 3.53
N GLU A 426 11.50 -3.31 2.76
CA GLU A 426 11.40 -3.25 1.29
C GLU A 426 10.03 -2.74 0.84
N ASP A 427 8.96 -3.15 1.52
CA ASP A 427 7.57 -2.86 1.17
C ASP A 427 6.80 -2.30 2.39
N PRO A 428 6.66 -0.99 2.52
CA PRO A 428 5.96 -0.35 3.63
C PRO A 428 4.45 -0.62 3.68
N THR A 429 3.87 -1.29 2.69
CA THR A 429 2.47 -1.75 2.73
C THR A 429 2.30 -3.04 3.54
N ILE A 430 3.39 -3.65 3.99
CA ILE A 430 3.38 -4.78 4.92
C ILE A 430 3.30 -4.23 6.36
N ARG A 431 2.34 -4.71 7.13
CA ARG A 431 2.30 -4.48 8.58
C ARG A 431 2.43 -5.80 9.32
N PHE A 432 3.17 -5.78 10.40
CA PHE A 432 3.38 -6.93 11.25
C PHE A 432 3.14 -6.56 12.71
N GLU A 433 2.39 -7.38 13.39
CA GLU A 433 2.16 -7.26 14.83
C GLU A 433 2.26 -8.63 15.52
N ASN A 434 2.77 -8.63 16.73
CA ASN A 434 2.69 -9.77 17.62
C ASN A 434 1.55 -9.50 18.60
N ASN A 435 0.41 -10.13 18.39
CA ASN A 435 -0.75 -9.94 19.25
C ASN A 435 -0.53 -10.67 20.57
N ALA A 436 -0.26 -9.90 21.63
CA ALA A 436 0.02 -10.45 22.95
C ALA A 436 -1.17 -11.19 23.58
N GLU A 437 -2.37 -10.86 23.19
CA GLU A 437 -3.61 -11.44 23.71
C GLU A 437 -3.89 -12.80 23.08
N THR A 438 -3.94 -12.88 21.74
CA THR A 438 -4.17 -14.14 21.03
C THR A 438 -2.89 -14.97 20.89
N LYS A 439 -1.73 -14.39 21.27
CA LYS A 439 -0.39 -14.99 21.12
C LYS A 439 -0.10 -15.40 19.68
N GLU A 440 -0.61 -14.63 18.75
CA GLU A 440 -0.42 -14.85 17.32
C GLU A 440 0.44 -13.76 16.69
N MET A 441 1.27 -14.17 15.77
CA MET A 441 1.89 -13.27 14.80
C MET A 441 0.86 -12.97 13.72
N VAL A 442 0.57 -11.69 13.47
CA VAL A 442 -0.39 -11.25 12.46
C VAL A 442 0.32 -10.39 11.43
N ILE A 443 0.08 -10.70 10.17
CA ILE A 443 0.58 -9.94 9.03
C ILE A 443 -0.59 -9.31 8.28
N SER A 444 -0.43 -8.05 7.89
CA SER A 444 -1.38 -7.38 7.00
C SER A 444 -0.70 -7.01 5.69
N GLY A 445 -1.42 -7.19 4.60
CA GLY A 445 -0.98 -6.87 3.25
C GLY A 445 -2.12 -6.37 2.38
N MET A 446 -1.79 -5.98 1.15
CA MET A 446 -2.77 -5.39 0.23
C MET A 446 -3.79 -6.41 -0.30
N GLY A 447 -3.47 -7.69 -0.31
CA GLY A 447 -4.36 -8.76 -0.78
C GLY A 447 -3.68 -10.13 -0.80
N GLU A 448 -4.40 -11.14 -1.32
CA GLU A 448 -3.93 -12.54 -1.32
C GLU A 448 -2.61 -12.73 -2.07
N GLN A 449 -2.48 -12.13 -3.26
CA GLN A 449 -1.26 -12.24 -4.07
C GLN A 449 -0.06 -11.62 -3.34
N HIS A 450 -0.28 -10.51 -2.63
CA HIS A 450 0.75 -9.86 -1.83
C HIS A 450 1.23 -10.79 -0.69
N LEU A 451 0.30 -11.30 0.10
CA LEU A 451 0.63 -12.21 1.20
C LEU A 451 1.31 -13.50 0.72
N ASP A 452 0.88 -14.05 -0.43
CA ASP A 452 1.49 -15.23 -1.03
C ASP A 452 2.94 -14.98 -1.49
N VAL A 453 3.24 -13.78 -2.03
CA VAL A 453 4.62 -13.36 -2.33
C VAL A 453 5.46 -13.27 -1.07
N ILE A 454 4.90 -12.73 0.03
CA ILE A 454 5.63 -12.63 1.31
C ILE A 454 5.96 -14.03 1.84
N VAL A 455 4.99 -14.96 1.84
CA VAL A 455 5.21 -16.37 2.26
C VAL A 455 6.29 -17.03 1.40
N SER A 456 6.25 -16.82 0.09
CA SER A 456 7.26 -17.35 -0.82
C SER A 456 8.65 -16.75 -0.56
N LYS A 457 8.75 -15.43 -0.32
CA LYS A 457 10.02 -14.76 0.02
C LYS A 457 10.56 -15.19 1.39
N LEU A 458 9.70 -15.45 2.38
CA LEU A 458 10.12 -16.02 3.67
C LEU A 458 10.80 -17.37 3.47
N LYS A 459 10.24 -18.22 2.62
CA LYS A 459 10.81 -19.52 2.30
C LYS A 459 12.12 -19.40 1.52
N THR A 460 12.15 -18.59 0.47
CA THR A 460 13.28 -18.55 -0.47
C THR A 460 14.46 -17.71 0.01
N LYS A 461 14.18 -16.55 0.67
CA LYS A 461 15.24 -15.66 1.18
C LYS A 461 15.66 -15.98 2.62
N PHE A 462 14.73 -16.44 3.47
CA PHE A 462 14.99 -16.64 4.92
C PHE A 462 14.95 -18.10 5.36
N GLY A 463 14.57 -19.02 4.48
CA GLY A 463 14.56 -20.47 4.75
C GLY A 463 13.51 -20.90 5.79
N VAL A 464 12.43 -20.15 5.95
CA VAL A 464 11.34 -20.47 6.90
C VAL A 464 10.05 -20.75 6.17
N ASP A 465 9.45 -21.90 6.47
CA ASP A 465 8.15 -22.31 5.96
C ASP A 465 7.03 -21.88 6.92
N VAL A 466 6.04 -21.21 6.39
CA VAL A 466 4.90 -20.71 7.16
C VAL A 466 3.58 -21.06 6.49
N THR A 467 2.48 -20.98 7.24
CA THR A 467 1.10 -21.06 6.75
C THR A 467 0.34 -19.84 7.22
N LEU A 468 -0.62 -19.39 6.40
CA LEU A 468 -1.53 -18.31 6.76
C LEU A 468 -2.87 -18.93 7.18
N ARG A 469 -3.50 -18.32 8.19
CA ARG A 469 -4.85 -18.66 8.63
C ARG A 469 -5.59 -17.39 9.09
N ASN A 470 -6.89 -17.48 9.24
CA ASN A 470 -7.64 -16.36 9.84
C ASN A 470 -7.15 -16.14 11.29
N PRO A 471 -6.91 -14.89 11.71
CA PRO A 471 -6.55 -14.57 13.09
C PRO A 471 -7.66 -14.99 14.06
N HIS A 472 -7.31 -15.36 15.27
CA HIS A 472 -8.30 -15.58 16.30
C HIS A 472 -9.00 -14.25 16.66
N VAL A 473 -10.32 -14.33 16.84
CA VAL A 473 -11.10 -13.20 17.32
C VAL A 473 -10.87 -13.05 18.82
N PRO A 474 -10.50 -11.86 19.32
CA PRO A 474 -10.27 -11.64 20.74
C PRO A 474 -11.62 -11.47 21.48
N TYR A 475 -12.33 -12.58 21.68
CA TYR A 475 -13.55 -12.57 22.50
C TYR A 475 -13.26 -12.21 23.94
N ARG A 476 -14.32 -11.84 24.69
CA ARG A 476 -14.31 -11.64 26.14
C ARG A 476 -15.43 -12.44 26.77
N GLU A 477 -15.36 -12.61 28.08
CA GLU A 477 -16.45 -13.16 28.86
C GLU A 477 -16.87 -12.16 29.94
N THR A 478 -18.12 -12.16 30.33
CA THR A 478 -18.63 -11.38 31.47
C THR A 478 -19.76 -12.13 32.15
N ILE A 479 -20.25 -11.62 33.26
CA ILE A 479 -21.37 -12.18 34.00
C ILE A 479 -22.59 -11.27 33.99
N ARG A 480 -23.78 -11.85 34.12
CA ARG A 480 -25.04 -11.09 34.16
C ARG A 480 -25.74 -11.14 35.49
N LYS A 481 -25.31 -12.00 36.41
CA LYS A 481 -25.97 -12.25 37.70
C LYS A 481 -24.97 -12.12 38.84
N THR A 482 -25.42 -11.48 39.93
CA THR A 482 -24.65 -11.47 41.17
C THR A 482 -24.78 -12.81 41.91
N VAL A 483 -23.66 -13.31 42.35
CA VAL A 483 -23.55 -14.58 43.12
C VAL A 483 -22.60 -14.43 44.29
N SER A 484 -22.90 -15.10 45.39
CA SER A 484 -22.06 -15.13 46.59
C SER A 484 -21.62 -16.57 46.81
N VAL A 485 -20.33 -16.82 46.88
CA VAL A 485 -19.75 -18.16 46.96
C VAL A 485 -18.61 -18.23 47.92
N GLN A 486 -18.45 -19.40 48.52
CA GLN A 486 -17.31 -19.75 49.39
C GLN A 486 -16.21 -20.42 48.55
N GLY A 487 -14.98 -19.98 48.74
CA GLY A 487 -13.77 -20.66 48.30
C GLY A 487 -12.96 -21.11 49.51
N ARG A 488 -12.85 -22.39 49.71
CA ARG A 488 -12.12 -22.97 50.85
C ARG A 488 -11.00 -23.88 50.40
N HIS A 489 -9.78 -23.50 50.76
CA HIS A 489 -8.61 -24.33 50.58
C HIS A 489 -8.15 -24.89 51.94
N LYS A 490 -8.22 -26.20 52.10
CA LYS A 490 -7.73 -26.93 53.27
C LYS A 490 -6.92 -28.13 52.83
N LYS A 491 -5.64 -28.14 53.12
CA LYS A 491 -4.75 -29.29 52.82
C LYS A 491 -3.88 -29.58 54.04
N GLN A 492 -3.86 -30.81 54.46
CA GLN A 492 -3.08 -31.29 55.58
C GLN A 492 -2.29 -32.53 55.14
N THR A 493 -0.99 -32.36 54.93
CA THR A 493 -0.06 -33.41 54.48
C THR A 493 1.19 -33.33 55.33
N GLY A 494 1.15 -33.86 56.59
CA GLY A 494 2.28 -33.98 57.50
C GLY A 494 3.09 -32.68 57.75
N GLY A 495 3.08 -32.11 58.91
CA GLY A 495 3.75 -30.84 59.26
C GLY A 495 2.76 -29.66 59.21
N HIS A 496 3.19 -28.47 58.75
CA HIS A 496 2.32 -27.29 58.60
C HIS A 496 1.24 -27.53 57.53
N GLY A 497 -0.03 -27.34 57.89
CA GLY A 497 -1.15 -27.36 56.97
C GLY A 497 -1.24 -26.13 56.06
N GLN A 498 -2.16 -26.13 55.12
CA GLN A 498 -2.53 -24.97 54.33
C GLN A 498 -4.00 -24.68 54.57
N PHE A 499 -4.34 -23.48 54.97
CA PHE A 499 -5.72 -23.06 55.21
C PHE A 499 -5.98 -21.64 54.67
N GLY A 500 -7.02 -21.52 53.85
CA GLY A 500 -7.57 -20.26 53.37
C GLY A 500 -9.06 -20.44 53.11
N ASP A 501 -9.85 -19.50 53.60
CA ASP A 501 -11.32 -19.56 53.48
C ASP A 501 -11.82 -18.12 53.24
N VAL A 502 -12.53 -17.93 52.13
CA VAL A 502 -13.03 -16.63 51.66
C VAL A 502 -14.47 -16.78 51.19
N TRP A 503 -15.28 -15.78 51.50
CA TRP A 503 -16.60 -15.59 50.91
C TRP A 503 -16.54 -14.35 49.99
N ILE A 504 -16.85 -14.53 48.73
CA ILE A 504 -16.73 -13.50 47.69
C ILE A 504 -18.07 -13.35 46.98
N GLU A 505 -18.54 -12.14 46.89
CA GLU A 505 -19.66 -11.72 46.06
C GLU A 505 -19.11 -11.28 44.71
N PHE A 506 -19.50 -11.98 43.64
CA PHE A 506 -19.19 -11.61 42.24
C PHE A 506 -20.41 -10.92 41.66
N SER A 507 -20.24 -9.72 41.11
CA SER A 507 -21.28 -8.92 40.46
C SER A 507 -20.79 -8.27 39.18
N PRO A 508 -21.67 -8.00 38.21
CA PRO A 508 -21.30 -7.23 37.01
C PRO A 508 -20.95 -5.79 37.36
N CYS A 509 -19.99 -5.20 36.65
CA CYS A 509 -19.62 -3.78 36.73
C CYS A 509 -19.14 -3.27 35.36
N ASP A 510 -18.86 -1.94 35.26
CA ASP A 510 -18.38 -1.32 34.03
C ASP A 510 -16.84 -1.22 33.93
N ALA A 511 -16.11 -1.93 34.81
CA ALA A 511 -14.65 -1.92 34.81
C ALA A 511 -14.08 -2.74 33.61
N ASP A 512 -12.99 -2.29 33.05
CA ASP A 512 -12.19 -3.07 32.10
C ASP A 512 -11.32 -4.09 32.88
N GLY A 513 -11.94 -5.26 33.17
CA GLY A 513 -11.33 -6.32 33.95
C GLY A 513 -11.95 -6.51 35.34
N LEU A 514 -11.10 -6.60 36.40
CA LEU A 514 -11.53 -6.85 37.78
C LEU A 514 -11.54 -5.59 38.63
N GLU A 515 -12.68 -5.25 39.21
CA GLU A 515 -12.81 -4.34 40.35
C GLU A 515 -12.80 -5.15 41.64
N PHE A 516 -11.79 -4.98 42.50
CA PHE A 516 -11.74 -5.65 43.81
C PHE A 516 -12.18 -4.70 44.91
N ALA A 517 -13.12 -5.17 45.72
CA ALA A 517 -13.59 -4.47 46.90
C ALA A 517 -13.55 -5.36 48.16
N GLU A 518 -13.44 -4.76 49.32
CA GLU A 518 -13.46 -5.47 50.60
C GLU A 518 -14.53 -4.89 51.52
N ARG A 519 -15.25 -5.78 52.23
CA ARG A 519 -16.31 -5.44 53.19
C ARG A 519 -16.25 -6.39 54.39
N VAL A 520 -15.07 -6.91 54.72
CA VAL A 520 -14.87 -7.86 55.82
C VAL A 520 -15.12 -7.20 57.20
N VAL A 521 -15.96 -7.83 58.02
CA VAL A 521 -16.27 -7.33 59.38
C VAL A 521 -15.62 -8.25 60.44
N GLY A 522 -15.22 -7.69 61.55
CA GLY A 522 -14.74 -8.47 62.69
C GLY A 522 -13.36 -9.12 62.53
N GLY A 523 -12.63 -8.87 61.44
CA GLY A 523 -11.31 -9.44 61.21
C GLY A 523 -11.36 -10.92 60.83
N ALA A 524 -12.49 -11.39 60.24
CA ALA A 524 -12.65 -12.75 59.79
C ALA A 524 -11.56 -13.21 58.81
N VAL A 525 -11.12 -12.29 57.93
CA VAL A 525 -9.90 -12.45 57.14
C VAL A 525 -8.95 -11.31 57.52
N PRO A 526 -7.70 -11.61 57.94
CA PRO A 526 -6.70 -10.58 58.26
C PRO A 526 -6.38 -9.71 57.03
N LYS A 527 -6.29 -8.38 57.20
CA LYS A 527 -6.03 -7.42 56.11
C LYS A 527 -4.78 -7.72 55.27
N GLY A 528 -3.76 -8.35 55.90
CA GLY A 528 -2.56 -8.76 55.21
C GLY A 528 -2.73 -9.76 54.10
N PHE A 529 -3.87 -10.49 54.07
CA PHE A 529 -4.19 -11.48 53.04
C PHE A 529 -5.09 -10.93 51.88
N PHE A 530 -5.63 -9.72 52.02
CA PHE A 530 -6.45 -9.11 50.96
C PHE A 530 -5.72 -8.99 49.62
N PRO A 531 -4.44 -8.54 49.59
CA PRO A 531 -3.67 -8.49 48.34
C PRO A 531 -3.50 -9.87 47.70
N ALA A 532 -3.37 -10.94 48.52
CA ALA A 532 -3.26 -12.31 48.02
C ALA A 532 -4.56 -12.79 47.36
N VAL A 533 -5.72 -12.47 47.97
CA VAL A 533 -7.03 -12.76 47.41
C VAL A 533 -7.21 -12.01 46.06
N GLU A 534 -6.95 -10.71 46.04
CA GLU A 534 -7.03 -9.90 44.83
C GLU A 534 -6.11 -10.43 43.72
N LYS A 535 -4.86 -10.74 44.05
CA LYS A 535 -3.89 -11.33 43.11
C LYS A 535 -4.40 -12.66 42.52
N GLY A 536 -4.98 -13.51 43.39
CA GLY A 536 -5.58 -14.78 42.97
C GLY A 536 -6.71 -14.59 41.96
N LEU A 537 -7.59 -13.62 42.21
CA LEU A 537 -8.69 -13.30 41.29
C LEU A 537 -8.21 -12.68 39.97
N ARG A 538 -7.21 -11.77 40.01
CA ARG A 538 -6.62 -11.18 38.81
C ARG A 538 -5.96 -12.21 37.90
N GLU A 539 -5.38 -13.25 38.46
CA GLU A 539 -4.85 -14.37 37.68
C GLU A 539 -5.99 -15.22 37.09
N CYS A 540 -7.09 -15.39 37.82
CA CYS A 540 -8.21 -16.19 37.36
C CYS A 540 -9.01 -15.53 36.23
N ILE A 541 -9.20 -14.21 36.21
CA ILE A 541 -9.94 -13.51 35.15
C ILE A 541 -9.29 -13.60 33.80
N ALA A 542 -8.00 -13.96 33.70
CA ALA A 542 -7.34 -14.20 32.44
C ALA A 542 -7.94 -15.37 31.65
N ARG A 543 -8.74 -16.23 32.31
CA ARG A 543 -9.35 -17.42 31.72
C ARG A 543 -10.79 -17.57 32.22
N GLY A 544 -11.75 -17.25 31.35
CA GLY A 544 -13.17 -17.34 31.65
C GLY A 544 -13.74 -18.76 31.63
N PRO A 545 -14.95 -18.97 32.18
CA PRO A 545 -15.56 -20.28 32.37
C PRO A 545 -16.22 -20.86 31.10
N LEU A 546 -16.50 -20.04 30.04
CA LEU A 546 -17.25 -20.53 28.88
C LEU A 546 -16.35 -21.07 27.77
N ALA A 547 -15.36 -20.27 27.37
CA ALA A 547 -14.48 -20.59 26.25
C ALA A 547 -13.02 -20.23 26.56
N GLY A 548 -12.72 -19.86 27.81
CA GLY A 548 -11.35 -19.56 28.26
C GLY A 548 -10.87 -18.16 27.88
N TYR A 549 -11.74 -17.27 27.40
CA TYR A 549 -11.38 -15.89 27.12
C TYR A 549 -11.32 -15.03 28.38
N PRO A 550 -10.55 -13.91 28.36
CA PRO A 550 -10.45 -13.04 29.52
C PRO A 550 -11.83 -12.50 29.97
N VAL A 551 -12.04 -12.46 31.30
CA VAL A 551 -13.26 -11.90 31.89
C VAL A 551 -13.11 -10.42 32.14
N VAL A 552 -14.11 -9.64 31.71
CA VAL A 552 -14.21 -8.19 31.90
C VAL A 552 -15.51 -7.82 32.62
N GLY A 553 -15.57 -6.64 33.17
CA GLY A 553 -16.77 -6.16 33.84
C GLY A 553 -17.12 -6.95 35.13
N LEU A 554 -16.11 -7.42 35.85
CA LEU A 554 -16.28 -8.22 37.06
C LEU A 554 -15.90 -7.43 38.32
N LYS A 555 -16.85 -7.28 39.23
CA LYS A 555 -16.58 -6.83 40.58
C LYS A 555 -16.56 -8.00 41.54
N ALA A 556 -15.51 -8.12 42.32
CA ALA A 556 -15.39 -9.13 43.38
C ALA A 556 -15.27 -8.44 44.73
N THR A 557 -16.26 -8.66 45.60
CA THR A 557 -16.29 -8.12 46.95
C THR A 557 -16.01 -9.24 47.94
N LEU A 558 -14.84 -9.15 48.62
CA LEU A 558 -14.55 -10.03 49.74
C LEU A 558 -15.31 -9.54 50.96
N TYR A 559 -16.24 -10.33 51.50
CA TYR A 559 -17.08 -9.86 52.59
C TYR A 559 -17.01 -10.69 53.85
N ASP A 560 -16.56 -11.98 53.79
CA ASP A 560 -16.39 -12.87 54.94
C ASP A 560 -15.31 -13.93 54.67
N GLY A 561 -14.99 -14.74 55.68
CA GLY A 561 -14.05 -15.84 55.59
C GLY A 561 -13.61 -16.37 56.94
N SER A 562 -12.56 -17.14 56.94
CA SER A 562 -11.89 -17.58 58.18
C SER A 562 -10.41 -17.83 57.95
N TYR A 563 -9.62 -17.75 59.01
CA TYR A 563 -8.19 -18.05 58.95
C TYR A 563 -7.77 -18.96 60.09
N HIS A 564 -6.64 -19.65 59.89
CA HIS A 564 -5.99 -20.46 60.93
C HIS A 564 -4.67 -19.82 61.35
N PRO A 565 -4.40 -19.58 62.65
CA PRO A 565 -3.22 -18.84 63.11
C PRO A 565 -1.88 -19.39 62.63
N VAL A 566 -1.80 -20.69 62.33
CA VAL A 566 -0.54 -21.37 61.97
C VAL A 566 -0.55 -21.78 60.46
N ASP A 567 -1.68 -22.24 59.91
CA ASP A 567 -1.75 -22.87 58.59
C ASP A 567 -2.19 -21.88 57.47
N SER A 568 -2.56 -20.67 57.85
CA SER A 568 -2.92 -19.63 56.87
C SER A 568 -1.67 -18.97 56.28
N SER A 569 -1.71 -18.80 54.95
CA SER A 569 -0.66 -18.16 54.15
C SER A 569 -1.23 -17.43 52.97
N GLU A 570 -0.46 -16.51 52.37
CA GLU A 570 -0.84 -15.80 51.14
C GLU A 570 -1.21 -16.80 50.03
N MET A 571 -0.44 -17.88 49.86
CA MET A 571 -0.70 -18.91 48.88
C MET A 571 -2.05 -19.65 49.14
N ALA A 572 -2.36 -19.92 50.39
CA ALA A 572 -3.63 -20.56 50.75
C ALA A 572 -4.84 -19.66 50.44
N PHE A 573 -4.76 -18.35 50.73
CA PHE A 573 -5.80 -17.37 50.39
C PHE A 573 -5.92 -17.14 48.89
N LYS A 574 -4.80 -17.09 48.19
CA LYS A 574 -4.76 -17.04 46.71
C LYS A 574 -5.50 -18.25 46.10
N THR A 575 -5.22 -19.45 46.61
CA THR A 575 -5.88 -20.67 46.15
C THR A 575 -7.37 -20.71 46.51
N ALA A 576 -7.73 -20.22 47.73
CA ALA A 576 -9.14 -20.11 48.14
C ALA A 576 -9.93 -19.15 47.23
N ALA A 577 -9.33 -18.01 46.84
CA ALA A 577 -9.91 -17.06 45.87
C ALA A 577 -10.13 -17.72 44.50
N SER A 578 -9.17 -18.52 44.03
CA SER A 578 -9.30 -19.24 42.77
C SER A 578 -10.44 -20.29 42.82
N ILE A 579 -10.62 -20.98 43.97
CA ILE A 579 -11.73 -21.92 44.18
C ILE A 579 -13.05 -21.15 44.17
N ALA A 580 -13.16 -20.02 44.87
CA ALA A 580 -14.35 -19.20 44.85
C ALA A 580 -14.72 -18.75 43.42
N TYR A 581 -13.74 -18.30 42.63
CA TYR A 581 -13.95 -17.93 41.24
C TYR A 581 -14.47 -19.09 40.41
N LYS A 582 -13.84 -20.26 40.46
CA LYS A 582 -14.25 -21.44 39.70
C LYS A 582 -15.66 -21.90 40.07
N ASN A 583 -16.05 -21.81 41.34
CA ASN A 583 -17.37 -22.18 41.80
C ASN A 583 -18.45 -21.14 41.48
N GLY A 584 -18.11 -19.86 41.52
CA GLY A 584 -19.05 -18.74 41.35
C GLY A 584 -19.34 -18.42 39.91
N MET A 585 -18.33 -18.37 39.06
CA MET A 585 -18.48 -17.91 37.68
C MET A 585 -19.53 -18.70 36.87
N PRO A 586 -19.61 -20.02 36.92
CA PRO A 586 -20.66 -20.77 36.19
C PRO A 586 -22.09 -20.45 36.67
N GLN A 587 -22.27 -20.08 37.95
CA GLN A 587 -23.56 -19.73 38.53
C GLN A 587 -24.01 -18.30 38.24
N ALA A 588 -23.06 -17.44 37.82
CA ALA A 588 -23.25 -16.00 37.60
C ALA A 588 -23.86 -15.67 36.23
N ASN A 589 -24.37 -16.66 35.49
CA ASN A 589 -24.86 -16.51 34.11
C ASN A 589 -23.79 -15.86 33.21
N PRO A 590 -22.66 -16.56 32.97
CA PRO A 590 -21.63 -16.05 32.13
C PRO A 590 -22.08 -15.94 30.67
N VAL A 591 -21.65 -14.89 29.97
CA VAL A 591 -21.94 -14.63 28.54
C VAL A 591 -20.67 -14.30 27.81
N LEU A 592 -20.65 -14.66 26.52
CA LEU A 592 -19.56 -14.34 25.60
C LEU A 592 -19.78 -12.95 25.00
N LEU A 593 -18.74 -12.15 24.94
CA LEU A 593 -18.72 -10.86 24.29
C LEU A 593 -17.90 -10.95 23.00
N GLU A 594 -18.46 -10.46 21.90
CA GLU A 594 -17.76 -10.34 20.61
C GLU A 594 -17.30 -8.89 20.37
N PRO A 595 -16.11 -8.71 19.77
CA PRO A 595 -15.63 -7.39 19.40
C PRO A 595 -16.39 -6.87 18.18
N ILE A 596 -16.90 -5.65 18.28
CA ILE A 596 -17.57 -4.88 17.22
C ILE A 596 -16.61 -3.81 16.74
N GLY A 597 -16.48 -3.66 15.44
CA GLY A 597 -15.69 -2.61 14.81
C GLY A 597 -16.54 -1.68 13.95
N GLU A 598 -16.06 -0.44 13.80
CA GLU A 598 -16.55 0.52 12.84
C GLU A 598 -15.97 0.25 11.47
N LEU A 599 -16.82 0.03 10.50
CA LEU A 599 -16.50 -0.13 9.09
C LEU A 599 -16.81 1.18 8.35
N LYS A 600 -15.84 1.71 7.62
CA LYS A 600 -16.04 2.80 6.65
C LYS A 600 -15.64 2.31 5.28
N ALA A 601 -16.62 2.00 4.43
CA ALA A 601 -16.41 1.49 3.09
C ALA A 601 -16.70 2.57 2.05
N THR A 602 -15.66 2.99 1.30
CA THR A 602 -15.78 3.97 0.22
C THR A 602 -15.84 3.24 -1.11
N VAL A 603 -16.96 3.37 -1.82
CA VAL A 603 -17.27 2.63 -3.03
C VAL A 603 -17.98 3.52 -4.07
N PRO A 604 -17.95 3.16 -5.37
CA PRO A 604 -18.75 3.86 -6.37
C PRO A 604 -20.24 3.85 -6.02
N ASP A 605 -20.96 4.92 -6.37
CA ASP A 605 -22.40 5.07 -6.11
C ASP A 605 -23.22 3.84 -6.53
N ALA A 606 -22.87 3.23 -7.67
CA ALA A 606 -23.55 2.05 -8.21
C ALA A 606 -23.42 0.80 -7.32
N ASN A 607 -22.37 0.72 -6.49
CA ASN A 607 -22.09 -0.46 -5.66
C ASN A 607 -22.51 -0.27 -4.19
N MET A 608 -23.01 0.90 -3.83
CA MET A 608 -23.42 1.20 -2.46
C MET A 608 -24.45 0.20 -1.91
N GLY A 609 -25.46 -0.14 -2.72
CA GLY A 609 -26.50 -1.11 -2.35
C GLY A 609 -25.94 -2.51 -2.06
N ASP A 610 -24.96 -2.95 -2.83
CA ASP A 610 -24.32 -4.25 -2.63
C ASP A 610 -23.57 -4.30 -1.29
N ILE A 611 -22.84 -3.22 -0.95
CA ILE A 611 -22.11 -3.12 0.32
C ILE A 611 -23.06 -3.10 1.51
N MET A 612 -24.17 -2.33 1.43
CA MET A 612 -25.16 -2.31 2.50
C MET A 612 -25.82 -3.69 2.70
N GLY A 613 -26.11 -4.39 1.60
CA GLY A 613 -26.63 -5.75 1.62
C GLY A 613 -25.66 -6.74 2.28
N GLU A 614 -24.38 -6.64 1.96
CA GLU A 614 -23.35 -7.49 2.53
C GLU A 614 -23.09 -7.19 4.01
N VAL A 615 -23.10 -5.93 4.43
CA VAL A 615 -23.01 -5.54 5.85
C VAL A 615 -24.13 -6.19 6.67
N ASN A 616 -25.37 -6.12 6.18
CA ASN A 616 -26.50 -6.76 6.84
C ASN A 616 -26.36 -8.28 6.92
N LYS A 617 -25.89 -8.93 5.85
CA LYS A 617 -25.63 -10.37 5.81
C LYS A 617 -24.56 -10.78 6.83
N ARG A 618 -23.59 -9.90 7.11
CA ARG A 618 -22.53 -10.07 8.12
C ARG A 618 -22.93 -9.63 9.52
N ARG A 619 -24.22 -9.58 9.79
CA ARG A 619 -24.75 -9.15 11.09
C ARG A 619 -24.39 -7.71 11.47
N GLY A 620 -23.94 -6.92 10.50
CA GLY A 620 -23.58 -5.52 10.69
C GLY A 620 -24.82 -4.62 10.71
N ARG A 621 -24.62 -3.42 11.23
CA ARG A 621 -25.63 -2.35 11.27
C ARG A 621 -25.11 -1.13 10.53
N VAL A 622 -25.76 -0.76 9.44
CA VAL A 622 -25.45 0.49 8.73
C VAL A 622 -25.86 1.67 9.60
N LEU A 623 -24.93 2.58 9.84
CA LEU A 623 -25.13 3.80 10.65
C LEU A 623 -25.49 5.00 9.79
N GLY A 624 -24.87 5.11 8.60
CA GLY A 624 -25.07 6.24 7.72
C GLY A 624 -24.36 6.07 6.37
N MET A 625 -24.52 7.10 5.56
CA MET A 625 -23.88 7.24 4.26
C MET A 625 -23.52 8.71 4.05
N SER A 626 -22.37 8.97 3.45
CA SER A 626 -21.92 10.32 3.11
C SER A 626 -21.22 10.33 1.75
N PRO A 627 -21.29 11.42 0.99
CA PRO A 627 -20.48 11.58 -0.22
C PRO A 627 -19.00 11.50 0.14
N ALA A 628 -18.24 10.76 -0.67
CA ALA A 628 -16.79 10.72 -0.53
C ALA A 628 -16.14 11.96 -1.16
N GLU A 629 -14.85 12.19 -0.90
CA GLU A 629 -14.09 13.26 -1.54
C GLU A 629 -14.02 13.10 -3.07
N THR A 630 -14.00 11.85 -3.53
CA THR A 630 -14.02 11.54 -4.96
C THR A 630 -15.45 11.59 -5.48
N VAL A 631 -15.70 12.39 -6.52
CA VAL A 631 -17.01 12.50 -7.17
C VAL A 631 -17.45 11.13 -7.70
N GLY A 632 -18.72 10.78 -7.49
CA GLY A 632 -19.29 9.49 -7.89
C GLY A 632 -19.00 8.34 -6.91
N TYR A 633 -18.49 8.65 -5.70
CA TYR A 633 -18.26 7.70 -4.63
C TYR A 633 -19.03 8.08 -3.36
N GLN A 634 -19.43 7.05 -2.61
CA GLN A 634 -20.06 7.16 -1.29
C GLN A 634 -19.24 6.41 -0.24
N THR A 635 -19.25 6.91 0.98
CA THR A 635 -18.74 6.19 2.14
C THR A 635 -19.93 5.65 2.93
N VAL A 636 -19.96 4.34 3.14
CA VAL A 636 -20.92 3.64 3.99
C VAL A 636 -20.29 3.45 5.36
N ASP A 637 -20.91 4.03 6.38
CA ASP A 637 -20.52 3.87 7.78
C ASP A 637 -21.37 2.78 8.43
N ALA A 638 -20.73 1.79 9.04
CA ALA A 638 -21.43 0.66 9.65
C ALA A 638 -20.65 0.11 10.85
N GLU A 639 -21.36 -0.61 11.72
CA GLU A 639 -20.76 -1.43 12.77
C GLU A 639 -20.92 -2.90 12.39
N VAL A 640 -19.83 -3.68 12.47
CA VAL A 640 -19.81 -5.08 12.09
C VAL A 640 -19.01 -5.90 13.12
N PRO A 641 -19.47 -7.11 13.49
CA PRO A 641 -18.65 -8.01 14.30
C PRO A 641 -17.34 -8.39 13.60
N MET A 642 -16.23 -8.32 14.34
CA MET A 642 -14.90 -8.61 13.79
C MET A 642 -14.80 -10.01 13.18
N ALA A 643 -15.51 -10.99 13.74
CA ALA A 643 -15.55 -12.36 13.24
C ALA A 643 -16.10 -12.49 11.81
N GLU A 644 -16.85 -11.49 11.32
CA GLU A 644 -17.48 -11.51 10.00
C GLU A 644 -16.66 -10.77 8.93
N MET A 645 -15.47 -10.25 9.28
CA MET A 645 -14.70 -9.37 8.40
C MET A 645 -13.60 -10.06 7.59
N TYR A 646 -13.34 -11.36 7.79
CA TYR A 646 -12.15 -12.03 7.23
C TYR A 646 -12.01 -11.96 5.71
N ASP A 647 -13.09 -12.11 4.98
CA ASP A 647 -13.12 -12.10 3.51
C ASP A 647 -13.74 -10.83 2.92
N PHE A 648 -14.00 -9.83 3.76
CA PHE A 648 -14.66 -8.60 3.33
C PHE A 648 -13.83 -7.82 2.30
N SER A 649 -12.51 -7.81 2.41
CA SER A 649 -11.61 -7.19 1.44
C SER A 649 -11.76 -7.81 0.04
N THR A 650 -11.82 -9.14 -0.03
CA THR A 650 -12.03 -9.87 -1.28
C THR A 650 -13.41 -9.54 -1.89
N TYR A 651 -14.45 -9.50 -1.05
CA TYR A 651 -15.80 -9.13 -1.48
C TYR A 651 -15.86 -7.71 -2.07
N VAL A 652 -15.34 -6.71 -1.34
CA VAL A 652 -15.34 -5.32 -1.81
C VAL A 652 -14.62 -5.20 -3.16
N ARG A 653 -13.46 -5.82 -3.30
CA ARG A 653 -12.72 -5.82 -4.57
C ARG A 653 -13.47 -6.46 -5.72
N GLN A 654 -14.13 -7.57 -5.46
CA GLN A 654 -14.90 -8.29 -6.47
C GLN A 654 -16.08 -7.46 -6.98
N VAL A 655 -16.89 -6.92 -6.06
CA VAL A 655 -18.11 -6.17 -6.40
C VAL A 655 -17.77 -4.84 -7.07
N THR A 656 -16.75 -4.14 -6.58
CA THR A 656 -16.34 -2.82 -7.11
C THR A 656 -15.29 -2.90 -8.22
N GLN A 657 -14.92 -4.11 -8.64
CA GLN A 657 -13.82 -4.34 -9.60
C GLN A 657 -12.49 -3.70 -9.14
N GLY A 658 -12.27 -3.65 -7.82
CA GLY A 658 -11.07 -3.06 -7.22
C GLY A 658 -11.11 -1.54 -7.03
N ARG A 659 -12.26 -0.87 -7.27
CA ARG A 659 -12.42 0.57 -7.02
C ARG A 659 -12.67 0.91 -5.57
N GLY A 660 -13.33 0.01 -4.83
CA GLY A 660 -13.66 0.20 -3.42
C GLY A 660 -12.46 0.04 -2.49
N SER A 661 -12.54 0.70 -1.36
CA SER A 661 -11.61 0.57 -0.22
C SER A 661 -12.39 0.65 1.08
N PHE A 662 -11.79 0.20 2.17
CA PHE A 662 -12.40 0.32 3.48
C PHE A 662 -11.38 0.44 4.60
N THR A 663 -11.85 0.95 5.75
CA THR A 663 -11.15 0.86 7.02
C THR A 663 -12.04 0.15 8.02
N PHE A 664 -11.42 -0.54 8.99
CA PHE A 664 -12.13 -1.27 10.03
C PHE A 664 -11.38 -1.14 11.35
N ASP A 665 -11.98 -0.46 12.32
CA ASP A 665 -11.37 -0.16 13.61
C ASP A 665 -12.24 -0.68 14.76
N PHE A 666 -11.61 -1.28 15.78
CA PHE A 666 -12.32 -1.75 16.97
C PHE A 666 -13.00 -0.61 17.72
N VAL A 667 -14.26 -0.81 18.15
CA VAL A 667 -15.02 0.18 18.91
C VAL A 667 -15.34 -0.31 20.33
N ARG A 668 -15.97 -1.47 20.46
CA ARG A 668 -16.43 -2.01 21.74
C ARG A 668 -16.71 -3.49 21.70
N TYR A 669 -16.98 -4.06 22.86
CA TYR A 669 -17.51 -5.41 23.00
C TYR A 669 -19.03 -5.37 23.17
N GLU A 670 -19.72 -6.32 22.52
CA GLU A 670 -21.17 -6.56 22.70
C GLU A 670 -21.42 -8.06 22.95
N GLU A 671 -22.57 -8.37 23.58
CA GLU A 671 -22.95 -9.76 23.84
C GLU A 671 -23.15 -10.52 22.53
N ALA A 672 -22.42 -11.62 22.35
CA ALA A 672 -22.53 -12.45 21.16
C ALA A 672 -23.89 -13.17 21.13
N PRO A 673 -24.56 -13.26 19.95
CA PRO A 673 -25.77 -14.05 19.80
C PRO A 673 -25.54 -15.50 20.24
N GLN A 674 -26.57 -16.14 20.83
CA GLN A 674 -26.45 -17.46 21.43
C GLN A 674 -25.89 -18.52 20.46
N ASN A 675 -26.29 -18.49 19.19
CA ASN A 675 -25.79 -19.39 18.15
C ASN A 675 -24.30 -19.18 17.83
N VAL A 676 -23.79 -17.95 17.95
CA VAL A 676 -22.36 -17.63 17.77
C VAL A 676 -21.59 -18.07 19.00
N ALA A 677 -22.07 -17.70 20.19
CA ALA A 677 -21.45 -18.09 21.46
C ALA A 677 -21.30 -19.60 21.58
N GLN A 678 -22.33 -20.37 21.22
CA GLN A 678 -22.29 -21.81 21.25
C GLN A 678 -21.21 -22.41 20.33
N LYS A 679 -21.08 -21.90 19.09
CA LYS A 679 -20.03 -22.34 18.16
C LYS A 679 -18.63 -22.05 18.69
N VAL A 680 -18.42 -20.89 19.29
CA VAL A 680 -17.13 -20.51 19.87
C VAL A 680 -16.78 -21.41 21.06
N ILE A 681 -17.75 -21.69 21.95
CA ILE A 681 -17.56 -22.59 23.08
C ILE A 681 -17.25 -24.02 22.63
N GLU A 682 -17.97 -24.53 21.63
CA GLU A 682 -17.72 -25.85 21.05
C GLU A 682 -16.32 -25.96 20.42
N ALA A 683 -15.90 -24.92 19.72
CA ALA A 683 -14.55 -24.85 19.16
C ALA A 683 -13.47 -24.84 20.25
N ALA A 684 -13.66 -24.04 21.32
CA ALA A 684 -12.74 -23.98 22.45
C ALA A 684 -12.60 -25.34 23.17
N LYS A 685 -13.72 -26.09 23.33
CA LYS A 685 -13.71 -27.45 23.85
C LYS A 685 -12.94 -28.42 22.94
N ALA A 686 -13.19 -28.35 21.63
CA ALA A 686 -12.52 -29.21 20.67
C ALA A 686 -11.00 -28.98 20.61
N ASN A 687 -10.56 -27.74 20.86
CA ASN A 687 -9.14 -27.37 20.91
C ASN A 687 -8.47 -27.65 22.27
N GLY A 688 -9.23 -28.13 23.31
CA GLY A 688 -8.72 -28.36 24.66
C GLY A 688 -8.36 -27.09 25.42
N GLU A 689 -8.95 -25.97 25.08
CA GLU A 689 -8.75 -24.69 25.75
C GLU A 689 -9.53 -24.60 27.05
N ILE A 690 -10.61 -25.36 27.17
CA ILE A 690 -11.42 -25.54 28.37
C ILE A 690 -11.74 -27.03 28.59
N ASP A 691 -11.98 -27.43 29.89
CA ASP A 691 -12.33 -28.80 30.29
C ASP A 691 -13.78 -29.19 29.88
#